data_f9e48a96d561a94f33d3e51bdb85e2c6
#
_entry.id   f9e48a96d561a94f33d3e51bdb85e2c6
#
_cell.length_a   1.000
_cell.length_b   1.000
_cell.length_c   1.000
_cell.angle_alpha   90.00
_cell.angle_beta   90.00
_cell.angle_gamma   90.00
#
_symmetry.space_group_name_H-M   'P 1'
#
loop_
_entity.id
_entity.type
_entity.pdbx_description
1 polymer ?
#
loop_
_entity_poly.entity_id
_entity_poly.type
_entity_poly.pdbx_seq_one_letter_code
_entity_poly.pdbx_strand_id
1 'polypeptide(L)'
;MQKIDQACVNTLRFLAADQVEKAKSGHPGFPLGTAPLMYTIWDRFMNYNPADPQWFNRDRFILSPGHGSALLYAMLHLAGYDLSLDELKNFRQWGSKTPGHPEFGLTPGVDVSTGPLGHGFAMGVGFAIAEAMLGAKYNKPDFPVVDHYTFGLTSDGDLMEGVSCEAASLAGTLGLGKLIYLYDDNKITIEGSTDIAFTEDVEARFRAYGWQVLRVESSEDVDAMQAAIEEAKADTMHPSLIIVRTHIGFGSPKQDSPSCHGEPLGGEALAATKEKAGWPQEMFYVPAEVKEHFAAKLDGCAANEAAWKALMDDYKMVYPELAKELEDRIAGNSMVNLSALEAIFKDTVKNATREASGDIIQVLAAQLPELVGGSADLGPSNKTIMKTGGYFSKLDRTGRNIHFGVREHAMGTVLNGISLHGGFIPFGGTFLVFADFLRPTIRMAALMGIQSVFVLTHDSIALGEDGPTHQLIETTMALRLIPNVSVIRPADALETATAWQQACLNKHKPTCLLLSRQKLTVLHDYAATIHENAHKGAYVLSPAKNEAKAVLIGTGSEVHLALAAQAKLAEEGIDVSVVSMPCWDAFDAQSDEYKESVLPAGVTKFAVEAGVPYGWSRYTGTEKNVLGITTFGASAPGDVMMEKYGFTVENLVAKVKAAL
;
A
#
# COMPACT_ATOMS: atom_id res chain seq x y z
N MET A 1 -27.24 -20.63 -18.88
CA MET A 1 -25.81 -20.96 -19.17
C MET A 1 -25.71 -21.84 -20.40
N GLN A 2 -24.94 -21.47 -21.41
CA GLN A 2 -24.69 -22.28 -22.61
C GLN A 2 -23.77 -23.46 -22.30
N LYS A 3 -23.71 -24.46 -23.20
CA LYS A 3 -22.86 -25.65 -22.98
C LYS A 3 -21.36 -25.29 -22.84
N ILE A 4 -20.88 -24.30 -23.59
CA ILE A 4 -19.49 -23.86 -23.51
C ILE A 4 -19.21 -23.13 -22.20
N ASP A 5 -20.12 -22.29 -21.71
CA ASP A 5 -19.98 -21.62 -20.40
C ASP A 5 -19.82 -22.66 -19.27
N GLN A 6 -20.67 -23.70 -19.30
CA GLN A 6 -20.60 -24.79 -18.30
C GLN A 6 -19.25 -25.53 -18.35
N ALA A 7 -18.72 -25.77 -19.56
CA ALA A 7 -17.42 -26.42 -19.71
C ALA A 7 -16.29 -25.53 -19.17
N CYS A 8 -16.31 -24.22 -19.45
CA CYS A 8 -15.35 -23.25 -18.93
C CYS A 8 -15.41 -23.13 -17.41
N VAL A 9 -16.61 -22.97 -16.85
CA VAL A 9 -16.83 -22.90 -15.39
C VAL A 9 -16.35 -24.15 -14.69
N ASN A 10 -16.68 -25.34 -15.21
CA ASN A 10 -16.22 -26.61 -14.63
C ASN A 10 -14.71 -26.78 -14.76
N THR A 11 -14.09 -26.30 -15.85
CA THR A 11 -12.65 -26.29 -16.00
C THR A 11 -11.98 -25.45 -14.89
N LEU A 12 -12.49 -24.24 -14.62
CA LEU A 12 -12.01 -23.38 -13.55
C LEU A 12 -12.17 -24.06 -12.18
N ARG A 13 -13.34 -24.62 -11.88
CA ARG A 13 -13.62 -25.34 -10.64
C ARG A 13 -12.61 -26.45 -10.38
N PHE A 14 -12.42 -27.31 -11.38
CA PHE A 14 -11.60 -28.51 -11.20
C PHE A 14 -10.11 -28.23 -11.31
N LEU A 15 -9.66 -27.26 -12.11
CA LEU A 15 -8.28 -26.82 -12.04
C LEU A 15 -7.93 -26.25 -10.66
N ALA A 16 -8.82 -25.45 -10.07
CA ALA A 16 -8.61 -24.92 -8.73
C ALA A 16 -8.61 -26.01 -7.65
N ALA A 17 -9.58 -26.93 -7.70
CA ALA A 17 -9.66 -28.03 -6.77
C ALA A 17 -8.47 -28.99 -6.89
N ASP A 18 -8.01 -29.29 -8.12
CA ASP A 18 -6.86 -30.14 -8.39
C ASP A 18 -5.55 -29.54 -7.85
N GLN A 19 -5.37 -28.22 -7.97
CA GLN A 19 -4.24 -27.49 -7.36
C GLN A 19 -4.19 -27.70 -5.86
N VAL A 20 -5.32 -27.47 -5.17
CA VAL A 20 -5.45 -27.64 -3.72
C VAL A 20 -5.23 -29.08 -3.30
N GLU A 21 -5.84 -30.04 -4.00
CA GLU A 21 -5.72 -31.45 -3.67
C GLU A 21 -4.28 -31.95 -3.88
N LYS A 22 -3.61 -31.54 -4.95
CA LYS A 22 -2.22 -31.91 -5.20
C LYS A 22 -1.27 -31.31 -4.16
N ALA A 23 -1.46 -30.05 -3.80
CA ALA A 23 -0.64 -29.38 -2.79
C ALA A 23 -0.91 -29.87 -1.37
N LYS A 24 -2.02 -30.60 -1.13
CA LYS A 24 -2.52 -30.94 0.20
C LYS A 24 -2.72 -29.73 1.11
N SER A 25 -2.94 -28.58 0.50
CA SER A 25 -3.07 -27.28 1.18
C SER A 25 -3.80 -26.29 0.30
N GLY A 26 -4.73 -25.53 0.87
CA GLY A 26 -5.46 -24.46 0.17
C GLY A 26 -6.95 -24.47 0.48
N HIS A 27 -7.69 -23.64 -0.25
CA HIS A 27 -9.09 -23.34 -0.01
C HIS A 27 -9.91 -23.73 -1.25
N PRO A 28 -10.52 -24.93 -1.30
CA PRO A 28 -11.26 -25.40 -2.49
C PRO A 28 -12.70 -24.87 -2.54
N GLY A 29 -13.27 -24.53 -1.39
CA GLY A 29 -14.70 -24.23 -1.28
C GLY A 29 -15.10 -22.96 -2.00
N PHE A 30 -14.38 -21.85 -1.79
CA PHE A 30 -14.58 -20.60 -2.50
C PHE A 30 -14.46 -20.76 -4.02
N PRO A 31 -13.39 -21.33 -4.59
CA PRO A 31 -13.25 -21.60 -6.02
C PRO A 31 -14.43 -22.39 -6.63
N LEU A 32 -14.90 -23.41 -5.95
CA LEU A 32 -16.02 -24.22 -6.45
C LEU A 32 -17.33 -23.44 -6.54
N GLY A 33 -17.57 -22.54 -5.58
CA GLY A 33 -18.78 -21.69 -5.54
C GLY A 33 -18.72 -20.50 -6.49
N THR A 34 -17.54 -19.88 -6.64
CA THR A 34 -17.39 -18.59 -7.31
C THR A 34 -16.80 -18.66 -8.73
N ALA A 35 -16.47 -19.84 -9.24
CA ALA A 35 -15.99 -19.98 -10.61
C ALA A 35 -16.91 -19.34 -11.66
N PRO A 36 -18.26 -19.41 -11.57
CA PRO A 36 -19.13 -18.71 -12.51
C PRO A 36 -19.00 -17.19 -12.46
N LEU A 37 -18.77 -16.59 -11.26
CA LEU A 37 -18.56 -15.15 -11.09
C LEU A 37 -17.27 -14.73 -11.80
N MET A 38 -16.17 -15.45 -11.53
CA MET A 38 -14.87 -15.23 -12.17
C MET A 38 -15.01 -15.32 -13.69
N TYR A 39 -15.61 -16.42 -14.18
CA TYR A 39 -15.82 -16.66 -15.60
C TYR A 39 -16.61 -15.50 -16.25
N THR A 40 -17.74 -15.09 -15.65
CA THR A 40 -18.59 -14.04 -16.22
C THR A 40 -17.84 -12.72 -16.39
N ILE A 41 -17.06 -12.31 -15.38
CA ILE A 41 -16.25 -11.09 -15.45
C ILE A 41 -15.21 -11.21 -16.58
N TRP A 42 -14.39 -12.24 -16.54
CA TRP A 42 -13.23 -12.38 -17.42
C TRP A 42 -13.63 -12.70 -18.87
N ASP A 43 -14.64 -13.53 -19.03
CA ASP A 43 -15.08 -13.95 -20.37
C ASP A 43 -15.88 -12.88 -21.10
N ARG A 44 -16.74 -12.15 -20.38
CA ARG A 44 -17.74 -11.28 -21.03
C ARG A 44 -17.46 -9.78 -20.91
N PHE A 45 -16.59 -9.36 -19.96
CA PHE A 45 -16.42 -7.95 -19.66
C PHE A 45 -14.98 -7.47 -19.65
N MET A 46 -14.04 -8.26 -19.15
CA MET A 46 -12.65 -7.83 -18.97
C MET A 46 -11.99 -7.45 -20.30
N ASN A 47 -11.47 -6.23 -20.35
CA ASN A 47 -10.61 -5.75 -21.41
C ASN A 47 -9.15 -5.86 -20.95
N TYR A 48 -8.39 -6.81 -21.51
CA TYR A 48 -7.03 -7.13 -21.11
C TYR A 48 -6.22 -7.62 -22.31
N ASN A 49 -4.89 -7.69 -22.18
CA ASN A 49 -4.02 -8.41 -23.12
C ASN A 49 -2.99 -9.24 -22.35
N PRO A 50 -3.04 -10.58 -22.40
CA PRO A 50 -2.08 -11.41 -21.67
C PRO A 50 -0.65 -11.31 -22.22
N ALA A 51 -0.46 -10.86 -23.47
CA ALA A 51 0.85 -10.61 -24.06
C ALA A 51 1.48 -9.30 -23.55
N ASP A 52 0.68 -8.34 -23.08
CA ASP A 52 1.12 -7.13 -22.38
C ASP A 52 0.34 -6.94 -21.06
N PRO A 53 0.68 -7.67 -20.00
CA PRO A 53 0.03 -7.54 -18.69
C PRO A 53 0.11 -6.13 -18.08
N GLN A 54 1.01 -5.29 -18.59
CA GLN A 54 1.23 -3.92 -18.13
C GLN A 54 0.49 -2.88 -18.99
N TRP A 55 -0.27 -3.28 -19.99
CA TRP A 55 -1.08 -2.35 -20.78
C TRP A 55 -1.88 -1.41 -19.88
N PHE A 56 -1.63 -0.11 -20.00
CA PHE A 56 -2.12 0.87 -19.03
C PHE A 56 -3.64 0.98 -18.98
N ASN A 57 -4.31 0.96 -20.14
CA ASN A 57 -5.77 1.13 -20.22
C ASN A 57 -6.56 -0.19 -20.16
N ARG A 58 -5.95 -1.28 -19.69
CA ARG A 58 -6.67 -2.53 -19.42
C ARG A 58 -7.56 -2.40 -18.19
N ASP A 59 -8.62 -3.18 -18.12
CA ASP A 59 -9.38 -3.33 -16.89
C ASP A 59 -8.52 -3.98 -15.78
N ARG A 60 -8.91 -3.77 -14.53
CA ARG A 60 -8.26 -4.34 -13.35
C ARG A 60 -9.17 -5.37 -12.70
N PHE A 61 -8.57 -6.46 -12.24
CA PHE A 61 -9.29 -7.49 -11.51
C PHE A 61 -8.72 -7.72 -10.12
N ILE A 62 -9.56 -7.65 -9.09
CA ILE A 62 -9.15 -7.78 -7.70
C ILE A 62 -9.85 -8.96 -7.05
N LEU A 63 -9.07 -9.97 -6.65
CA LEU A 63 -9.53 -11.04 -5.80
C LEU A 63 -9.30 -10.64 -4.34
N SER A 64 -10.29 -9.98 -3.70
CA SER A 64 -10.18 -9.56 -2.31
C SER A 64 -10.07 -10.75 -1.34
N PRO A 65 -10.90 -11.81 -1.47
CA PRO A 65 -10.70 -13.06 -0.72
C PRO A 65 -9.51 -13.84 -1.28
N GLY A 66 -8.29 -13.40 -0.96
CA GLY A 66 -7.04 -13.92 -1.53
C GLY A 66 -6.83 -15.44 -1.33
N HIS A 67 -7.54 -16.05 -0.39
CA HIS A 67 -7.54 -17.50 -0.22
C HIS A 67 -8.14 -18.26 -1.42
N GLY A 68 -8.92 -17.58 -2.28
CA GLY A 68 -9.39 -18.11 -3.57
C GLY A 68 -8.35 -18.13 -4.70
N SER A 69 -7.07 -17.95 -4.39
CA SER A 69 -5.95 -17.82 -5.34
C SER A 69 -5.90 -18.90 -6.43
N ALA A 70 -6.19 -20.14 -6.08
CA ALA A 70 -6.21 -21.26 -7.04
C ALA A 70 -7.19 -21.03 -8.20
N LEU A 71 -8.32 -20.34 -7.96
CA LEU A 71 -9.28 -19.97 -9.01
C LEU A 71 -8.69 -18.87 -9.90
N LEU A 72 -8.06 -17.86 -9.32
CA LEU A 72 -7.42 -16.78 -10.10
C LEU A 72 -6.32 -17.35 -10.99
N TYR A 73 -5.48 -18.25 -10.47
CA TYR A 73 -4.42 -18.88 -11.28
C TYR A 73 -4.98 -19.74 -12.41
N ALA A 74 -6.06 -20.49 -12.16
CA ALA A 74 -6.76 -21.22 -13.21
C ALA A 74 -7.30 -20.27 -14.29
N MET A 75 -7.86 -19.11 -13.88
CA MET A 75 -8.37 -18.11 -14.83
C MET A 75 -7.23 -17.48 -15.65
N LEU A 76 -6.14 -17.06 -15.01
CA LEU A 76 -4.98 -16.47 -15.69
C LEU A 76 -4.35 -17.44 -16.68
N HIS A 77 -4.26 -18.74 -16.33
CA HIS A 77 -3.81 -19.79 -17.25
C HIS A 77 -4.71 -19.87 -18.49
N LEU A 78 -6.02 -19.96 -18.30
CA LEU A 78 -6.97 -20.06 -19.42
C LEU A 78 -7.01 -18.76 -20.24
N ALA A 79 -6.90 -17.61 -19.61
CA ALA A 79 -6.84 -16.29 -20.26
C ALA A 79 -5.55 -16.03 -21.06
N GLY A 80 -4.58 -16.96 -21.04
CA GLY A 80 -3.39 -16.93 -21.87
C GLY A 80 -2.19 -16.17 -21.30
N TYR A 81 -2.21 -15.81 -20.02
CA TYR A 81 -1.03 -15.24 -19.35
C TYR A 81 0.12 -16.27 -19.27
N ASP A 82 1.36 -15.78 -19.10
CA ASP A 82 2.55 -16.63 -18.92
C ASP A 82 2.50 -17.40 -17.58
N LEU A 83 1.51 -18.26 -17.48
CA LEU A 83 1.24 -19.12 -16.35
C LEU A 83 0.88 -20.52 -16.83
N SER A 84 1.87 -21.41 -16.95
CA SER A 84 1.69 -22.75 -17.50
C SER A 84 0.88 -23.67 -16.59
N LEU A 85 0.34 -24.75 -17.17
CA LEU A 85 -0.33 -25.80 -16.38
C LEU A 85 0.61 -26.44 -15.34
N ASP A 86 1.92 -26.46 -15.60
CA ASP A 86 2.90 -27.00 -14.65
C ASP A 86 3.09 -26.03 -13.45
N GLU A 87 2.95 -24.73 -13.64
CA GLU A 87 2.88 -23.78 -12.52
C GLU A 87 1.65 -24.02 -11.65
N LEU A 88 0.49 -24.30 -12.24
CA LEU A 88 -0.71 -24.69 -11.48
C LEU A 88 -0.48 -25.98 -10.69
N LYS A 89 0.20 -26.97 -11.28
CA LYS A 89 0.59 -28.21 -10.59
C LYS A 89 1.57 -27.99 -9.44
N ASN A 90 2.30 -26.87 -9.45
CA ASN A 90 3.25 -26.45 -8.42
C ASN A 90 2.66 -25.43 -7.43
N PHE A 91 1.33 -25.37 -7.30
CA PHE A 91 0.64 -24.51 -6.36
C PHE A 91 1.21 -24.63 -4.94
N ARG A 92 1.55 -23.48 -4.32
CA ARG A 92 2.14 -23.37 -2.96
C ARG A 92 3.51 -24.07 -2.81
N GLN A 93 4.25 -24.30 -3.90
CA GLN A 93 5.59 -24.84 -3.81
C GLN A 93 6.64 -23.73 -3.86
N TRP A 94 7.82 -24.00 -3.26
CA TRP A 94 8.91 -23.02 -3.26
C TRP A 94 9.33 -22.63 -4.69
N GLY A 95 9.36 -21.32 -4.95
CA GLY A 95 9.79 -20.77 -6.24
C GLY A 95 8.76 -20.86 -7.37
N SER A 96 7.52 -21.34 -7.11
CA SER A 96 6.46 -21.34 -8.12
C SER A 96 5.85 -19.94 -8.31
N LYS A 97 5.26 -19.71 -9.50
CA LYS A 97 4.46 -18.51 -9.80
C LYS A 97 3.05 -18.53 -9.18
N THR A 98 2.71 -19.58 -8.40
CA THR A 98 1.38 -19.79 -7.83
C THR A 98 1.43 -19.89 -6.29
N PRO A 99 1.76 -18.79 -5.60
CA PRO A 99 1.82 -18.74 -4.15
C PRO A 99 0.45 -18.98 -3.50
N GLY A 100 0.43 -19.15 -2.17
CA GLY A 100 -0.79 -19.50 -1.44
C GLY A 100 -1.89 -18.44 -1.49
N HIS A 101 -1.52 -17.17 -1.66
CA HIS A 101 -2.37 -16.02 -1.90
C HIS A 101 -1.78 -15.20 -3.05
N PRO A 102 -2.56 -14.40 -3.80
CA PRO A 102 -2.02 -13.64 -4.91
C PRO A 102 -0.91 -12.68 -4.49
N GLU A 103 0.19 -12.66 -5.23
CA GLU A 103 1.32 -11.77 -5.00
C GLU A 103 1.60 -10.93 -6.25
N PHE A 104 1.49 -9.60 -6.09
CA PHE A 104 1.84 -8.63 -7.13
C PHE A 104 3.33 -8.75 -7.48
N GLY A 105 3.63 -8.72 -8.77
CA GLY A 105 5.00 -8.82 -9.28
C GLY A 105 5.56 -10.25 -9.39
N LEU A 106 4.89 -11.26 -8.78
CA LEU A 106 5.30 -12.67 -8.90
C LEU A 106 4.50 -13.41 -9.96
N THR A 107 3.17 -13.31 -9.94
CA THR A 107 2.29 -13.97 -10.91
C THR A 107 1.88 -12.98 -12.00
N PRO A 108 2.17 -13.24 -13.30
CA PRO A 108 1.70 -12.37 -14.38
C PRO A 108 0.18 -12.22 -14.38
N GLY A 109 -0.31 -10.98 -14.47
CA GLY A 109 -1.74 -10.66 -14.47
C GLY A 109 -2.38 -10.47 -13.09
N VAL A 110 -1.63 -10.62 -12.01
CA VAL A 110 -2.08 -10.27 -10.65
C VAL A 110 -1.91 -8.78 -10.41
N ASP A 111 -3.01 -8.07 -10.15
CA ASP A 111 -3.02 -6.62 -9.94
C ASP A 111 -2.65 -6.20 -8.52
N VAL A 112 -2.95 -7.03 -7.52
CA VAL A 112 -2.73 -6.72 -6.09
C VAL A 112 -2.34 -7.97 -5.31
N SER A 113 -1.47 -7.81 -4.30
CA SER A 113 -1.29 -8.86 -3.28
C SER A 113 -2.45 -8.80 -2.29
N THR A 114 -3.10 -9.94 -2.08
CA THR A 114 -4.18 -10.10 -1.11
C THR A 114 -3.87 -11.25 -0.14
N GLY A 115 -4.74 -11.43 0.85
CA GLY A 115 -4.55 -12.39 1.94
C GLY A 115 -5.10 -11.80 3.24
N PRO A 116 -4.67 -10.61 3.69
CA PRO A 116 -5.44 -9.86 4.69
C PRO A 116 -6.78 -9.45 4.10
N LEU A 117 -7.88 -9.96 4.69
CA LEU A 117 -9.24 -9.69 4.23
C LEU A 117 -9.56 -8.20 4.22
N GLY A 118 -10.40 -7.75 3.29
CA GLY A 118 -10.78 -6.35 3.12
C GLY A 118 -9.74 -5.47 2.43
N HIS A 119 -8.45 -5.83 2.43
CA HIS A 119 -7.41 -5.05 1.77
C HIS A 119 -7.62 -4.98 0.25
N GLY A 120 -7.96 -6.11 -0.39
CA GLY A 120 -8.26 -6.12 -1.81
C GLY A 120 -9.42 -5.19 -2.15
N PHE A 121 -10.51 -5.27 -1.37
CA PHE A 121 -11.66 -4.39 -1.52
C PHE A 121 -11.27 -2.90 -1.46
N ALA A 122 -10.50 -2.51 -0.45
CA ALA A 122 -10.08 -1.13 -0.27
C ALA A 122 -9.04 -0.67 -1.33
N MET A 123 -8.14 -1.55 -1.80
CA MET A 123 -7.22 -1.22 -2.91
C MET A 123 -7.99 -0.95 -4.21
N GLY A 124 -9.10 -1.68 -4.46
CA GLY A 124 -9.97 -1.42 -5.61
C GLY A 124 -10.56 -0.01 -5.62
N VAL A 125 -10.88 0.54 -4.46
CA VAL A 125 -11.29 1.95 -4.33
C VAL A 125 -10.16 2.88 -4.81
N GLY A 126 -8.90 2.55 -4.47
CA GLY A 126 -7.71 3.30 -4.93
C GLY A 126 -7.54 3.27 -6.45
N PHE A 127 -7.74 2.11 -7.08
CA PHE A 127 -7.71 1.98 -8.54
C PHE A 127 -8.80 2.85 -9.21
N ALA A 128 -10.01 2.82 -8.69
CA ALA A 128 -11.12 3.62 -9.24
C ALA A 128 -10.92 5.14 -9.05
N ILE A 129 -10.29 5.57 -7.94
CA ILE A 129 -9.90 6.97 -7.74
C ILE A 129 -8.87 7.38 -8.78
N ALA A 130 -7.84 6.56 -9.00
CA ALA A 130 -6.77 6.85 -9.95
C ALA A 130 -7.30 6.96 -11.38
N GLU A 131 -8.14 6.01 -11.82
CA GLU A 131 -8.81 6.07 -13.12
C GLU A 131 -9.63 7.36 -13.26
N ALA A 132 -10.47 7.68 -12.28
CA ALA A 132 -11.35 8.85 -12.33
C ALA A 132 -10.56 10.16 -12.41
N MET A 133 -9.43 10.28 -11.69
CA MET A 133 -8.55 11.45 -11.74
C MET A 133 -7.88 11.61 -13.10
N LEU A 134 -7.32 10.51 -13.63
CA LEU A 134 -6.62 10.54 -14.92
C LEU A 134 -7.63 10.77 -16.08
N GLY A 135 -8.76 10.09 -16.05
CA GLY A 135 -9.82 10.30 -17.03
C GLY A 135 -10.31 11.74 -17.07
N ALA A 136 -10.53 12.36 -15.91
CA ALA A 136 -10.97 13.75 -15.84
C ALA A 136 -9.95 14.73 -16.42
N LYS A 137 -8.66 14.46 -16.27
CA LYS A 137 -7.58 15.33 -16.77
C LYS A 137 -7.30 15.11 -18.25
N TYR A 138 -7.15 13.85 -18.67
CA TYR A 138 -6.60 13.52 -19.98
C TYR A 138 -7.64 13.21 -21.04
N ASN A 139 -8.82 12.68 -20.67
CA ASN A 139 -9.85 12.43 -21.67
C ASN A 139 -10.36 13.74 -22.31
N LYS A 140 -10.57 13.67 -23.62
CA LYS A 140 -11.17 14.74 -24.41
C LYS A 140 -12.34 14.17 -25.19
N PRO A 141 -13.26 15.00 -25.72
CA PRO A 141 -14.25 14.53 -26.65
C PRO A 141 -13.67 13.57 -27.63
N ASP A 142 -13.90 12.68 -28.22
CA ASP A 142 -13.29 11.75 -29.20
C ASP A 142 -11.99 11.01 -28.74
N PHE A 143 -11.47 11.30 -27.55
CA PHE A 143 -10.23 10.68 -27.04
C PHE A 143 -10.38 10.18 -25.60
N PRO A 144 -11.06 9.05 -25.36
CA PRO A 144 -11.12 8.41 -24.06
C PRO A 144 -9.85 7.58 -23.79
N VAL A 145 -8.72 8.27 -23.56
CA VAL A 145 -7.40 7.63 -23.42
C VAL A 145 -7.21 6.92 -22.08
N VAL A 146 -8.05 7.24 -21.08
CA VAL A 146 -8.13 6.54 -19.78
C VAL A 146 -9.57 6.14 -19.54
N ASP A 147 -9.91 4.88 -19.84
CA ASP A 147 -11.28 4.39 -19.79
C ASP A 147 -11.32 2.88 -19.49
N HIS A 148 -11.17 2.54 -18.22
CA HIS A 148 -11.16 1.16 -17.77
C HIS A 148 -11.90 0.99 -16.44
N TYR A 149 -12.38 -0.22 -16.21
CA TYR A 149 -13.11 -0.60 -15.01
C TYR A 149 -12.19 -1.28 -14.00
N THR A 150 -12.58 -1.21 -12.74
CA THR A 150 -12.06 -2.06 -11.68
C THR A 150 -13.14 -3.05 -11.28
N PHE A 151 -12.92 -4.32 -11.61
CA PHE A 151 -13.78 -5.43 -11.21
C PHE A 151 -13.16 -6.15 -10.01
N GLY A 152 -13.97 -6.71 -9.13
CA GLY A 152 -13.45 -7.53 -8.06
C GLY A 152 -14.45 -8.54 -7.53
N LEU A 153 -13.92 -9.54 -6.83
CA LEU A 153 -14.69 -10.43 -5.98
C LEU A 153 -14.46 -10.05 -4.52
N THR A 154 -15.52 -10.09 -3.72
CA THR A 154 -15.47 -9.90 -2.26
C THR A 154 -16.28 -10.99 -1.57
N SER A 155 -16.06 -11.21 -0.28
CA SER A 155 -16.69 -12.28 0.50
C SER A 155 -17.25 -11.78 1.82
N ASP A 156 -17.99 -12.63 2.53
CA ASP A 156 -18.49 -12.35 3.89
C ASP A 156 -17.37 -11.84 4.80
N GLY A 157 -16.23 -12.53 4.83
CA GLY A 157 -15.09 -12.16 5.66
C GLY A 157 -14.48 -10.82 5.28
N ASP A 158 -14.37 -10.50 3.99
CA ASP A 158 -13.93 -9.15 3.56
C ASP A 158 -14.87 -8.07 4.08
N LEU A 159 -16.18 -8.30 4.02
CA LEU A 159 -17.19 -7.30 4.40
C LEU A 159 -17.39 -7.17 5.92
N MET A 160 -16.87 -8.12 6.72
CA MET A 160 -16.76 -8.00 8.18
C MET A 160 -15.65 -7.03 8.59
N GLU A 161 -14.60 -6.91 7.78
CA GLU A 161 -13.43 -6.10 8.10
C GLU A 161 -13.76 -4.59 8.15
N GLY A 162 -13.24 -3.91 9.18
CA GLY A 162 -13.42 -2.47 9.33
C GLY A 162 -12.89 -1.67 8.14
N VAL A 163 -11.77 -2.08 7.55
CA VAL A 163 -11.18 -1.43 6.39
C VAL A 163 -12.11 -1.41 5.18
N SER A 164 -12.91 -2.48 4.98
CA SER A 164 -13.92 -2.51 3.92
C SER A 164 -15.06 -1.53 4.18
N CYS A 165 -15.50 -1.39 5.43
CA CYS A 165 -16.51 -0.42 5.82
C CYS A 165 -16.04 1.03 5.58
N GLU A 166 -14.82 1.34 5.99
CA GLU A 166 -14.18 2.63 5.75
C GLU A 166 -14.08 2.94 4.24
N ALA A 167 -13.57 1.99 3.46
CA ALA A 167 -13.38 2.13 2.03
C ALA A 167 -14.70 2.22 1.24
N ALA A 168 -15.70 1.39 1.60
CA ALA A 168 -17.02 1.43 0.98
C ALA A 168 -17.72 2.76 1.19
N SER A 169 -17.69 3.29 2.43
CA SER A 169 -18.24 4.60 2.75
C SER A 169 -17.54 5.73 1.96
N LEU A 170 -16.21 5.66 1.81
CA LEU A 170 -15.46 6.62 1.00
C LEU A 170 -15.83 6.51 -0.49
N ALA A 171 -15.88 5.31 -1.04
CA ALA A 171 -16.21 5.08 -2.44
C ALA A 171 -17.61 5.60 -2.83
N GLY A 172 -18.60 5.37 -1.98
CA GLY A 172 -19.96 5.91 -2.18
C GLY A 172 -20.00 7.43 -2.10
N THR A 173 -19.28 8.03 -1.12
CA THR A 173 -19.13 9.49 -1.02
C THR A 173 -18.51 10.08 -2.28
N LEU A 174 -17.51 9.42 -2.83
CA LEU A 174 -16.82 9.82 -4.05
C LEU A 174 -17.58 9.45 -5.33
N GLY A 175 -18.57 8.56 -5.30
CA GLY A 175 -19.38 8.17 -6.45
C GLY A 175 -18.55 7.53 -7.56
N LEU A 176 -17.83 6.45 -7.28
CA LEU A 176 -16.86 5.82 -8.20
C LEU A 176 -17.55 4.80 -9.12
N GLY A 177 -18.25 5.25 -10.16
CA GLY A 177 -19.12 4.42 -11.01
C GLY A 177 -18.42 3.32 -11.82
N LYS A 178 -17.09 3.34 -11.95
CA LYS A 178 -16.32 2.27 -12.62
C LYS A 178 -15.77 1.21 -11.66
N LEU A 179 -16.21 1.21 -10.40
CA LEU A 179 -15.88 0.21 -9.39
C LEU A 179 -17.06 -0.78 -9.24
N ILE A 180 -16.85 -2.03 -9.62
CA ILE A 180 -17.88 -3.07 -9.61
C ILE A 180 -17.36 -4.30 -8.86
N TYR A 181 -17.98 -4.61 -7.70
CA TYR A 181 -17.70 -5.81 -6.95
C TYR A 181 -18.84 -6.83 -7.03
N LEU A 182 -18.51 -8.10 -7.27
CA LEU A 182 -19.41 -9.22 -7.04
C LEU A 182 -19.15 -9.78 -5.66
N TYR A 183 -20.19 -9.86 -4.84
CA TYR A 183 -20.13 -10.39 -3.48
C TYR A 183 -20.56 -11.86 -3.45
N ASP A 184 -19.64 -12.72 -3.03
CA ASP A 184 -19.87 -14.14 -2.75
C ASP A 184 -20.70 -14.31 -1.47
N ASP A 185 -22.02 -14.29 -1.61
CA ASP A 185 -22.98 -14.44 -0.52
C ASP A 185 -23.24 -15.92 -0.22
N ASN A 186 -22.21 -16.64 0.26
CA ASN A 186 -22.30 -18.09 0.52
C ASN A 186 -22.79 -18.45 1.94
N LYS A 187 -22.82 -17.50 2.87
CA LYS A 187 -23.25 -17.66 4.26
C LYS A 187 -22.39 -18.56 5.13
N ILE A 188 -21.14 -18.86 4.74
CA ILE A 188 -20.24 -19.73 5.48
C ILE A 188 -18.88 -19.08 5.67
N THR A 189 -18.38 -19.12 6.88
CA THR A 189 -17.00 -18.78 7.24
C THR A 189 -16.22 -20.01 7.67
N ILE A 190 -14.96 -19.83 8.06
CA ILE A 190 -14.12 -20.94 8.55
C ILE A 190 -14.66 -21.54 9.85
N GLU A 191 -15.34 -20.75 10.69
CA GLU A 191 -15.91 -21.20 11.98
C GLU A 191 -17.31 -21.79 11.84
N GLY A 192 -18.05 -21.42 10.79
CA GLY A 192 -19.44 -21.88 10.64
C GLY A 192 -20.31 -20.98 9.78
N SER A 193 -21.62 -21.03 10.01
CA SER A 193 -22.57 -20.12 9.37
C SER A 193 -22.30 -18.67 9.78
N THR A 194 -22.52 -17.72 8.84
CA THR A 194 -22.47 -16.30 9.16
C THR A 194 -23.42 -15.90 10.28
N ASP A 195 -24.50 -16.66 10.51
CA ASP A 195 -25.48 -16.37 11.58
C ASP A 195 -24.87 -16.27 12.98
N ILE A 196 -23.67 -16.83 13.19
CA ILE A 196 -23.00 -16.77 14.49
C ILE A 196 -22.29 -15.44 14.74
N ALA A 197 -21.93 -14.66 13.69
CA ALA A 197 -21.11 -13.45 13.83
C ALA A 197 -21.45 -12.33 12.84
N PHE A 198 -22.27 -12.58 11.81
CA PHE A 198 -22.51 -11.62 10.73
C PHE A 198 -23.96 -11.70 10.23
N THR A 199 -24.87 -11.06 10.98
CA THR A 199 -26.33 -11.11 10.74
C THR A 199 -26.88 -9.81 10.19
N GLU A 200 -26.04 -8.85 9.86
CA GLU A 200 -26.44 -7.55 9.32
C GLU A 200 -27.01 -7.64 7.90
N ASP A 201 -27.84 -6.67 7.53
CA ASP A 201 -28.30 -6.47 6.16
C ASP A 201 -27.23 -5.74 5.34
N VAL A 202 -26.39 -6.51 4.64
CA VAL A 202 -25.31 -5.98 3.78
C VAL A 202 -25.87 -5.09 2.67
N GLU A 203 -27.03 -5.44 2.08
CA GLU A 203 -27.65 -4.62 1.05
C GLU A 203 -28.04 -3.25 1.58
N ALA A 204 -28.72 -3.19 2.71
CA ALA A 204 -29.13 -1.94 3.33
C ALA A 204 -27.90 -1.10 3.74
N ARG A 205 -26.84 -1.73 4.26
CA ARG A 205 -25.59 -1.06 4.60
C ARG A 205 -24.92 -0.40 3.38
N PHE A 206 -24.78 -1.13 2.27
CA PHE A 206 -24.15 -0.58 1.07
C PHE A 206 -25.00 0.49 0.39
N ARG A 207 -26.34 0.33 0.39
CA ARG A 207 -27.25 1.40 -0.05
C ARG A 207 -27.09 2.66 0.81
N ALA A 208 -26.93 2.53 2.12
CA ALA A 208 -26.68 3.65 3.02
C ALA A 208 -25.31 4.32 2.78
N TYR A 209 -24.31 3.58 2.28
CA TYR A 209 -23.03 4.15 1.81
C TYR A 209 -23.14 4.88 0.48
N GLY A 210 -24.27 4.77 -0.24
CA GLY A 210 -24.46 5.39 -1.56
C GLY A 210 -23.99 4.51 -2.72
N TRP A 211 -23.99 3.20 -2.57
CA TRP A 211 -23.72 2.25 -3.64
C TRP A 211 -25.00 1.86 -4.37
N GLN A 212 -24.89 1.57 -5.67
CA GLN A 212 -25.85 0.74 -6.36
C GLN A 212 -25.71 -0.69 -5.85
N VAL A 213 -26.82 -1.34 -5.47
CA VAL A 213 -26.83 -2.73 -5.04
C VAL A 213 -27.80 -3.54 -5.88
N LEU A 214 -27.28 -4.57 -6.53
CA LEU A 214 -28.01 -5.50 -7.38
C LEU A 214 -27.96 -6.90 -6.78
N ARG A 215 -28.90 -7.78 -7.17
CA ARG A 215 -28.94 -9.16 -6.70
C ARG A 215 -29.02 -10.15 -7.85
N VAL A 216 -28.30 -11.28 -7.66
CA VAL A 216 -28.40 -12.47 -8.51
C VAL A 216 -28.64 -13.66 -7.60
N GLU A 217 -29.76 -14.35 -7.78
CA GLU A 217 -30.25 -15.40 -6.88
C GLU A 217 -29.50 -16.73 -6.99
N SER A 218 -28.65 -16.89 -8.01
CA SER A 218 -27.85 -18.11 -8.21
C SER A 218 -26.59 -17.81 -9.00
N SER A 219 -25.43 -18.24 -8.48
CA SER A 219 -24.17 -18.19 -9.20
C SER A 219 -24.18 -18.96 -10.52
N GLU A 220 -25.05 -19.97 -10.65
CA GLU A 220 -25.17 -20.75 -11.88
C GLU A 220 -25.91 -19.99 -13.01
N ASP A 221 -26.50 -18.84 -12.73
CA ASP A 221 -27.16 -18.00 -13.73
C ASP A 221 -26.21 -16.93 -14.27
N VAL A 222 -25.33 -17.36 -15.19
CA VAL A 222 -24.35 -16.51 -15.87
C VAL A 222 -25.03 -15.36 -16.66
N ASP A 223 -26.22 -15.60 -17.20
CA ASP A 223 -26.93 -14.61 -17.99
C ASP A 223 -27.53 -13.51 -17.09
N ALA A 224 -28.04 -13.87 -15.91
CA ALA A 224 -28.45 -12.89 -14.90
C ALA A 224 -27.26 -12.09 -14.36
N MET A 225 -26.10 -12.73 -14.13
CA MET A 225 -24.88 -12.00 -13.73
C MET A 225 -24.42 -11.02 -14.82
N GLN A 226 -24.47 -11.44 -16.10
CA GLN A 226 -24.15 -10.55 -17.20
C GLN A 226 -25.08 -9.33 -17.20
N ALA A 227 -26.38 -9.53 -17.10
CA ALA A 227 -27.35 -8.43 -17.07
C ALA A 227 -27.11 -7.48 -15.89
N ALA A 228 -26.78 -8.02 -14.70
CA ALA A 228 -26.45 -7.21 -13.53
C ALA A 228 -25.16 -6.38 -13.71
N ILE A 229 -24.12 -6.94 -14.34
CA ILE A 229 -22.89 -6.19 -14.64
C ILE A 229 -23.15 -5.11 -15.69
N GLU A 230 -23.98 -5.38 -16.72
CA GLU A 230 -24.40 -4.39 -17.70
C GLU A 230 -25.18 -3.23 -17.05
N GLU A 231 -26.09 -3.53 -16.12
CA GLU A 231 -26.81 -2.52 -15.32
C GLU A 231 -25.84 -1.74 -14.41
N ALA A 232 -24.87 -2.41 -13.78
CA ALA A 232 -23.83 -1.76 -12.98
C ALA A 232 -22.99 -0.78 -13.82
N LYS A 233 -22.60 -1.17 -15.03
CA LYS A 233 -21.83 -0.31 -15.95
C LYS A 233 -22.65 0.89 -16.47
N ALA A 234 -23.96 0.81 -16.49
CA ALA A 234 -24.82 1.92 -16.88
C ALA A 234 -24.93 3.01 -15.80
N ASP A 235 -24.67 2.67 -14.52
CA ASP A 235 -24.61 3.65 -13.43
C ASP A 235 -23.18 4.22 -13.29
N THR A 236 -22.96 5.35 -13.92
CA THR A 236 -21.66 6.04 -13.89
C THR A 236 -21.42 6.88 -12.64
N MET A 237 -22.40 6.95 -11.71
CA MET A 237 -22.40 7.87 -10.57
C MET A 237 -22.23 7.17 -9.24
N HIS A 238 -22.39 5.87 -9.17
CA HIS A 238 -22.29 5.09 -7.95
C HIS A 238 -21.42 3.84 -8.16
N PRO A 239 -20.56 3.47 -7.20
CA PRO A 239 -19.94 2.16 -7.21
C PRO A 239 -21.02 1.07 -7.07
N SER A 240 -20.78 -0.12 -7.63
CA SER A 240 -21.79 -1.19 -7.65
C SER A 240 -21.35 -2.41 -6.86
N LEU A 241 -22.25 -2.93 -6.02
CA LEU A 241 -22.14 -4.22 -5.38
C LEU A 241 -23.22 -5.15 -5.93
N ILE A 242 -22.79 -6.24 -6.57
CA ILE A 242 -23.70 -7.28 -7.08
C ILE A 242 -23.65 -8.44 -6.08
N ILE A 243 -24.70 -8.61 -5.29
CA ILE A 243 -24.81 -9.70 -4.30
C ILE A 243 -25.22 -10.95 -5.05
N VAL A 244 -24.35 -11.95 -5.08
CA VAL A 244 -24.60 -13.21 -5.78
C VAL A 244 -24.75 -14.33 -4.78
N ARG A 245 -25.90 -15.00 -4.73
CA ARG A 245 -26.09 -16.18 -3.91
C ARG A 245 -25.25 -17.33 -4.47
N THR A 246 -24.32 -17.80 -3.68
CA THR A 246 -23.40 -18.89 -4.03
C THR A 246 -23.50 -20.03 -3.01
N HIS A 247 -22.82 -21.15 -3.29
CA HIS A 247 -22.69 -22.28 -2.40
C HIS A 247 -21.21 -22.65 -2.27
N ILE A 248 -20.62 -22.47 -1.09
CA ILE A 248 -19.26 -22.88 -0.85
C ILE A 248 -19.11 -24.39 -1.09
N GLY A 249 -18.04 -24.81 -1.78
CA GLY A 249 -17.84 -26.23 -2.10
C GLY A 249 -18.89 -26.79 -3.04
N PHE A 250 -19.44 -25.97 -3.95
CA PHE A 250 -20.52 -26.33 -4.88
C PHE A 250 -20.31 -27.69 -5.53
N GLY A 251 -21.36 -28.53 -5.50
CA GLY A 251 -21.37 -29.86 -6.09
C GLY A 251 -20.66 -30.95 -5.27
N SER A 252 -19.86 -30.57 -4.26
CA SER A 252 -19.14 -31.56 -3.43
C SER A 252 -20.02 -32.16 -2.34
N PRO A 253 -19.64 -33.30 -1.77
CA PRO A 253 -20.26 -33.84 -0.58
C PRO A 253 -20.17 -32.93 0.66
N LYS A 254 -19.25 -31.94 0.63
CA LYS A 254 -19.03 -30.96 1.69
C LYS A 254 -19.65 -29.60 1.38
N GLN A 255 -20.56 -29.52 0.39
CA GLN A 255 -21.20 -28.27 0.02
C GLN A 255 -21.89 -27.65 1.23
N ASP A 256 -21.79 -26.30 1.34
CA ASP A 256 -22.37 -25.48 2.44
C ASP A 256 -21.85 -25.88 3.84
N SER A 257 -20.66 -26.49 3.91
CA SER A 257 -20.01 -26.86 5.16
C SER A 257 -18.71 -26.08 5.36
N PRO A 258 -18.40 -25.63 6.59
CA PRO A 258 -17.10 -25.03 6.93
C PRO A 258 -15.92 -25.95 6.60
N SER A 259 -16.11 -27.27 6.56
CA SER A 259 -15.05 -28.26 6.29
C SER A 259 -14.48 -28.22 4.88
N CYS A 260 -15.09 -27.45 3.94
CA CYS A 260 -14.49 -27.21 2.62
C CYS A 260 -13.88 -25.81 2.48
N HIS A 261 -13.92 -24.99 3.54
CA HIS A 261 -13.42 -23.62 3.47
C HIS A 261 -11.90 -23.60 3.30
N GLY A 262 -11.15 -24.10 4.26
CA GLY A 262 -9.68 -23.96 4.36
C GLY A 262 -8.87 -25.25 4.25
N GLU A 263 -9.51 -26.38 3.90
CA GLU A 263 -8.87 -27.67 3.82
C GLU A 263 -9.18 -28.35 2.46
N PRO A 264 -8.27 -29.18 1.93
CA PRO A 264 -8.55 -30.01 0.76
C PRO A 264 -9.84 -30.82 0.91
N LEU A 265 -10.56 -31.03 -0.18
CA LEU A 265 -11.77 -31.88 -0.15
C LEU A 265 -11.45 -33.27 0.27
N GLY A 266 -10.27 -33.79 -0.09
CA GLY A 266 -9.88 -35.18 -0.05
C GLY A 266 -10.22 -35.89 -1.35
N GLY A 267 -9.39 -36.90 -1.70
CA GLY A 267 -9.48 -37.55 -3.01
C GLY A 267 -10.85 -38.17 -3.31
N GLU A 268 -11.51 -38.79 -2.32
CA GLU A 268 -12.84 -39.39 -2.48
C GLU A 268 -13.92 -38.31 -2.73
N ALA A 269 -13.90 -37.22 -1.97
CA ALA A 269 -14.86 -36.16 -2.13
C ALA A 269 -14.65 -35.39 -3.46
N LEU A 270 -13.40 -35.19 -3.88
CA LEU A 270 -13.10 -34.59 -5.18
C LEU A 270 -13.56 -35.50 -6.33
N ALA A 271 -13.31 -36.80 -6.24
CA ALA A 271 -13.77 -37.79 -7.24
C ALA A 271 -15.29 -37.79 -7.37
N ALA A 272 -16.01 -37.79 -6.25
CA ALA A 272 -17.47 -37.71 -6.24
C ALA A 272 -18.00 -36.39 -6.82
N THR A 273 -17.28 -35.26 -6.57
CA THR A 273 -17.62 -33.94 -7.14
C THR A 273 -17.47 -33.95 -8.66
N LYS A 274 -16.37 -34.51 -9.19
CA LYS A 274 -16.14 -34.65 -10.63
C LYS A 274 -17.19 -35.57 -11.27
N GLU A 275 -17.50 -36.70 -10.66
CA GLU A 275 -18.53 -37.65 -11.13
C GLU A 275 -19.91 -36.98 -11.23
N LYS A 276 -20.32 -36.27 -10.17
CA LYS A 276 -21.59 -35.53 -10.14
C LYS A 276 -21.68 -34.47 -11.24
N ALA A 277 -20.57 -33.83 -11.58
CA ALA A 277 -20.49 -32.84 -12.66
C ALA A 277 -20.32 -33.49 -14.05
N GLY A 278 -20.25 -34.80 -14.16
CA GLY A 278 -19.94 -35.49 -15.42
C GLY A 278 -18.53 -35.21 -15.95
N TRP A 279 -17.58 -34.90 -15.05
CA TRP A 279 -16.22 -34.49 -15.39
C TRP A 279 -15.23 -35.66 -15.32
N PRO A 280 -14.21 -35.69 -16.22
CA PRO A 280 -13.17 -36.71 -16.16
C PRO A 280 -12.43 -36.73 -14.82
N GLN A 281 -12.04 -37.95 -14.37
CA GLN A 281 -11.28 -38.11 -13.13
C GLN A 281 -9.81 -37.68 -13.26
N GLU A 282 -9.32 -37.47 -14.49
CA GLU A 282 -7.98 -36.96 -14.76
C GLU A 282 -7.76 -35.62 -14.06
N MET A 283 -6.64 -35.48 -13.34
CA MET A 283 -6.27 -34.20 -12.73
C MET A 283 -5.75 -33.22 -13.78
N PHE A 284 -6.05 -31.95 -13.60
CA PHE A 284 -5.63 -30.86 -14.49
C PHE A 284 -6.12 -31.03 -15.94
N TYR A 285 -7.29 -31.71 -16.11
CA TYR A 285 -7.90 -31.89 -17.42
C TYR A 285 -8.48 -30.53 -17.91
N VAL A 286 -8.16 -30.17 -19.15
CA VAL A 286 -8.72 -28.99 -19.85
C VAL A 286 -9.29 -29.48 -21.19
N PRO A 287 -10.61 -29.40 -21.41
CA PRO A 287 -11.25 -29.80 -22.68
C PRO A 287 -10.71 -28.96 -23.87
N ALA A 288 -10.68 -29.60 -25.05
CA ALA A 288 -10.21 -28.95 -26.27
C ALA A 288 -11.07 -27.72 -26.60
N GLU A 289 -12.40 -27.84 -26.49
CA GLU A 289 -13.35 -26.74 -26.74
C GLU A 289 -13.14 -25.54 -25.81
N VAL A 290 -12.68 -25.75 -24.57
CA VAL A 290 -12.36 -24.66 -23.64
C VAL A 290 -11.07 -23.95 -24.05
N LYS A 291 -10.04 -24.70 -24.47
CA LYS A 291 -8.80 -24.11 -25.02
C LYS A 291 -9.09 -23.30 -26.28
N GLU A 292 -9.90 -23.82 -27.17
CA GLU A 292 -10.29 -23.12 -28.40
C GLU A 292 -11.11 -21.85 -28.10
N HIS A 293 -12.02 -21.92 -27.12
CA HIS A 293 -12.84 -20.78 -26.70
C HIS A 293 -11.95 -19.61 -26.20
N PHE A 294 -11.02 -19.86 -25.28
CA PHE A 294 -10.12 -18.81 -24.78
C PHE A 294 -9.10 -18.37 -25.83
N ALA A 295 -8.56 -19.29 -26.64
CA ALA A 295 -7.64 -18.94 -27.72
C ALA A 295 -8.29 -17.98 -28.75
N ALA A 296 -9.56 -18.18 -29.08
CA ALA A 296 -10.29 -17.30 -29.99
C ALA A 296 -10.46 -15.87 -29.48
N LYS A 297 -10.29 -15.62 -28.18
CA LYS A 297 -10.37 -14.28 -27.58
C LYS A 297 -9.08 -13.49 -27.68
N LEU A 298 -7.94 -14.18 -27.79
CA LEU A 298 -6.62 -13.53 -27.76
C LEU A 298 -6.44 -12.52 -28.89
N ASP A 299 -6.95 -12.79 -30.08
CA ASP A 299 -6.89 -11.85 -31.20
C ASP A 299 -7.69 -10.57 -30.88
N GLY A 300 -8.85 -10.69 -30.24
CA GLY A 300 -9.65 -9.57 -29.77
C GLY A 300 -8.94 -8.76 -28.68
N CYS A 301 -8.29 -9.44 -27.74
CA CYS A 301 -7.48 -8.79 -26.69
C CYS A 301 -6.35 -7.95 -27.29
N ALA A 302 -5.60 -8.52 -28.22
CA ALA A 302 -4.51 -7.81 -28.93
C ALA A 302 -5.05 -6.65 -29.79
N ALA A 303 -6.20 -6.83 -30.45
CA ALA A 303 -6.83 -5.79 -31.24
C ALA A 303 -7.29 -4.59 -30.39
N ASN A 304 -7.83 -4.84 -29.18
CA ASN A 304 -8.24 -3.78 -28.26
C ASN A 304 -7.06 -2.91 -27.83
N GLU A 305 -5.93 -3.52 -27.48
CA GLU A 305 -4.72 -2.79 -27.14
C GLU A 305 -4.18 -2.02 -28.34
N ALA A 306 -4.13 -2.64 -29.53
CA ALA A 306 -3.67 -1.97 -30.76
C ALA A 306 -4.55 -0.76 -31.10
N ALA A 307 -5.87 -0.86 -30.92
CA ALA A 307 -6.81 0.26 -31.09
C ALA A 307 -6.53 1.39 -30.09
N TRP A 308 -6.26 1.06 -28.84
CA TRP A 308 -5.88 2.07 -27.83
C TRP A 308 -4.54 2.73 -28.15
N LYS A 309 -3.54 1.97 -28.62
CA LYS A 309 -2.25 2.55 -29.05
C LYS A 309 -2.43 3.51 -30.23
N ALA A 310 -3.26 3.15 -31.22
CA ALA A 310 -3.59 4.05 -32.32
C ALA A 310 -4.31 5.32 -31.85
N LEU A 311 -5.26 5.18 -30.91
CA LEU A 311 -5.93 6.32 -30.28
C LEU A 311 -4.92 7.25 -29.55
N MET A 312 -3.92 6.69 -28.88
CA MET A 312 -2.86 7.45 -28.23
C MET A 312 -1.96 8.16 -29.24
N ASP A 313 -1.67 7.55 -30.39
CA ASP A 313 -0.91 8.20 -31.46
C ASP A 313 -1.67 9.39 -32.06
N ASP A 314 -2.98 9.24 -32.30
CA ASP A 314 -3.83 10.34 -32.74
C ASP A 314 -3.94 11.43 -31.66
N TYR A 315 -4.06 11.04 -30.39
CA TYR A 315 -4.08 11.97 -29.24
C TYR A 315 -2.80 12.81 -29.15
N LYS A 316 -1.62 12.20 -29.41
CA LYS A 316 -0.33 12.91 -29.49
C LYS A 316 -0.31 13.97 -30.57
N MET A 317 -0.95 13.72 -31.72
CA MET A 317 -1.02 14.69 -32.80
C MET A 317 -1.85 15.90 -32.44
N VAL A 318 -2.93 15.72 -31.64
CA VAL A 318 -3.87 16.77 -31.30
C VAL A 318 -3.51 17.47 -29.98
N TYR A 319 -3.05 16.71 -28.97
CA TYR A 319 -2.74 17.16 -27.61
C TYR A 319 -1.32 16.75 -27.17
N PRO A 320 -0.25 17.17 -27.85
CA PRO A 320 1.11 16.67 -27.63
C PRO A 320 1.63 16.86 -26.20
N GLU A 321 1.29 17.98 -25.53
CA GLU A 321 1.73 18.26 -24.17
C GLU A 321 1.04 17.35 -23.16
N LEU A 322 -0.29 17.14 -23.30
CA LEU A 322 -1.03 16.25 -22.42
C LEU A 322 -0.64 14.77 -22.63
N ALA A 323 -0.40 14.38 -23.87
CA ALA A 323 0.07 13.03 -24.18
C ALA A 323 1.43 12.76 -23.56
N LYS A 324 2.37 13.70 -23.72
CA LYS A 324 3.71 13.60 -23.09
C LYS A 324 3.61 13.53 -21.56
N GLU A 325 2.80 14.38 -20.94
CA GLU A 325 2.61 14.37 -19.49
C GLU A 325 2.04 13.02 -19.02
N LEU A 326 1.04 12.47 -19.72
CA LEU A 326 0.45 11.17 -19.39
C LEU A 326 1.48 10.06 -19.52
N GLU A 327 2.26 10.03 -20.60
CA GLU A 327 3.32 9.03 -20.82
C GLU A 327 4.41 9.11 -19.76
N ASP A 328 4.88 10.32 -19.41
CA ASP A 328 5.88 10.52 -18.36
C ASP A 328 5.35 10.02 -16.99
N ARG A 329 4.07 10.25 -16.70
CA ARG A 329 3.42 9.75 -15.47
C ARG A 329 3.32 8.23 -15.45
N ILE A 330 2.90 7.60 -16.56
CA ILE A 330 2.82 6.14 -16.67
C ILE A 330 4.21 5.51 -16.52
N ALA A 331 5.23 6.11 -17.14
CA ALA A 331 6.62 5.67 -17.03
C ALA A 331 7.23 5.96 -15.64
N GLY A 332 6.58 6.79 -14.82
CA GLY A 332 7.09 7.24 -13.52
C GLY A 332 8.35 8.12 -13.66
N ASN A 333 8.46 8.93 -14.70
CA ASN A 333 9.59 9.81 -14.98
C ASN A 333 9.52 11.10 -14.13
N SER A 334 9.46 10.96 -12.80
CA SER A 334 9.40 12.08 -11.87
C SER A 334 10.79 12.61 -11.55
N MET A 335 10.95 13.92 -11.54
CA MET A 335 12.19 14.60 -11.16
C MET A 335 11.92 15.58 -10.01
N VAL A 336 12.70 15.49 -8.94
CA VAL A 336 12.61 16.39 -7.78
C VAL A 336 13.89 17.20 -7.69
N ASN A 337 13.76 18.53 -7.72
CA ASN A 337 14.86 19.45 -7.55
C ASN A 337 15.08 19.73 -6.04
N LEU A 338 16.04 19.04 -5.42
CA LEU A 338 16.35 19.20 -3.99
C LEU A 338 16.74 20.63 -3.63
N SER A 339 17.58 21.30 -4.45
CA SER A 339 18.00 22.68 -4.17
C SER A 339 16.80 23.64 -4.15
N ALA A 340 15.76 23.38 -4.95
CA ALA A 340 14.53 24.18 -4.90
C ALA A 340 13.72 23.92 -3.61
N LEU A 341 13.75 22.71 -3.07
CA LEU A 341 13.12 22.38 -1.79
C LEU A 341 13.85 23.00 -0.61
N GLU A 342 15.17 23.04 -0.65
CA GLU A 342 16.00 23.64 0.42
C GLU A 342 15.95 25.16 0.39
N ALA A 343 15.89 25.78 -0.80
CA ALA A 343 15.92 27.24 -0.97
C ALA A 343 14.78 27.97 -0.25
N ILE A 344 13.63 27.30 -0.03
CA ILE A 344 12.50 27.92 0.69
C ILE A 344 12.81 28.19 2.16
N PHE A 345 13.84 27.55 2.73
CA PHE A 345 14.22 27.67 4.13
C PHE A 345 15.41 28.61 4.39
N LYS A 346 16.00 29.21 3.36
CA LYS A 346 17.24 30.00 3.46
C LYS A 346 17.23 31.09 4.56
N ASP A 347 16.08 31.68 4.85
CA ASP A 347 15.90 32.70 5.87
C ASP A 347 15.12 32.22 7.10
N THR A 348 14.85 30.89 7.18
CA THR A 348 14.06 30.29 8.25
C THR A 348 14.96 29.92 9.43
N VAL A 349 14.80 30.56 10.59
CA VAL A 349 15.58 30.27 11.78
C VAL A 349 15.11 29.02 12.50
N LYS A 350 13.79 28.84 12.64
CA LYS A 350 13.15 27.71 13.32
C LYS A 350 11.89 27.28 12.59
N ASN A 351 11.73 25.98 12.41
CA ASN A 351 10.51 25.39 11.85
C ASN A 351 10.25 24.01 12.47
N ALA A 352 8.99 23.61 12.62
CA ALA A 352 8.66 22.21 12.90
C ALA A 352 8.82 21.39 11.61
N THR A 353 9.32 20.17 11.69
CA THR A 353 9.53 19.37 10.47
C THR A 353 8.20 19.04 9.77
N ARG A 354 7.07 18.96 10.51
CA ARG A 354 5.72 18.89 9.89
C ARG A 354 5.34 20.15 9.10
N GLU A 355 5.72 21.35 9.60
CA GLU A 355 5.47 22.63 8.89
C GLU A 355 6.36 22.69 7.64
N ALA A 356 7.65 22.34 7.80
CA ALA A 356 8.58 22.23 6.68
C ALA A 356 8.08 21.27 5.60
N SER A 357 7.57 20.09 6.01
CA SER A 357 6.91 19.14 5.10
C SER A 357 5.74 19.78 4.34
N GLY A 358 4.89 20.55 5.03
CA GLY A 358 3.77 21.26 4.41
C GLY A 358 4.22 22.31 3.37
N ASP A 359 5.30 23.03 3.65
CA ASP A 359 5.87 24.00 2.70
C ASP A 359 6.51 23.29 1.50
N ILE A 360 7.21 22.18 1.72
CA ILE A 360 7.79 21.31 0.68
C ILE A 360 6.71 20.75 -0.24
N ILE A 361 5.59 20.26 0.32
CA ILE A 361 4.44 19.77 -0.46
C ILE A 361 3.95 20.82 -1.46
N GLN A 362 3.97 22.13 -1.14
CA GLN A 362 3.56 23.16 -2.08
C GLN A 362 4.52 23.26 -3.28
N VAL A 363 5.82 23.13 -3.04
CA VAL A 363 6.84 23.14 -4.09
C VAL A 363 6.74 21.86 -4.94
N LEU A 364 6.61 20.71 -4.29
CA LEU A 364 6.43 19.42 -4.98
C LEU A 364 5.14 19.41 -5.81
N ALA A 365 4.04 19.96 -5.29
CA ALA A 365 2.77 20.05 -6.02
C ALA A 365 2.87 20.87 -7.30
N ALA A 366 3.81 21.82 -7.37
CA ALA A 366 4.10 22.58 -8.59
C ALA A 366 5.02 21.84 -9.55
N GLN A 367 5.94 21.00 -9.03
CA GLN A 367 6.89 20.23 -9.85
C GLN A 367 6.30 18.90 -10.35
N LEU A 368 5.45 18.27 -9.55
CA LEU A 368 4.94 16.91 -9.74
C LEU A 368 3.40 16.94 -9.87
N PRO A 369 2.87 16.98 -11.09
CA PRO A 369 1.41 16.91 -11.31
C PRO A 369 0.82 15.56 -10.85
N GLU A 370 1.63 14.51 -10.74
CA GLU A 370 1.28 13.17 -10.25
C GLU A 370 1.22 13.07 -8.73
N LEU A 371 1.68 14.07 -7.97
CA LEU A 371 1.57 14.06 -6.51
C LEU A 371 0.10 14.21 -6.10
N VAL A 372 -0.42 13.24 -5.35
CA VAL A 372 -1.81 13.20 -4.88
C VAL A 372 -1.87 12.67 -3.45
N GLY A 373 -2.77 13.18 -2.63
CA GLY A 373 -2.89 12.67 -1.27
C GLY A 373 -3.79 13.50 -0.38
N GLY A 374 -3.63 13.31 0.93
CA GLY A 374 -4.42 13.98 1.95
C GLY A 374 -4.12 13.46 3.34
N SER A 375 -5.13 13.41 4.19
CA SER A 375 -4.98 12.89 5.56
C SER A 375 -6.27 12.25 6.07
N ALA A 376 -6.13 11.50 7.17
CA ALA A 376 -7.25 10.99 7.93
C ALA A 376 -7.85 12.09 8.83
N ASP A 377 -8.46 13.10 8.19
CA ASP A 377 -9.09 14.28 8.82
C ASP A 377 -8.13 15.19 9.64
N LEU A 378 -6.83 15.07 9.43
CA LEU A 378 -5.80 15.80 10.17
C LEU A 378 -5.02 16.82 9.31
N GLY A 379 -5.53 17.19 8.13
CA GLY A 379 -4.85 18.07 7.18
C GLY A 379 -4.26 19.36 7.79
N PRO A 380 -4.98 20.13 8.62
CA PRO A 380 -4.44 21.31 9.28
C PRO A 380 -3.29 21.01 10.24
N SER A 381 -3.32 19.85 10.93
CA SER A 381 -2.28 19.45 11.89
C SER A 381 -1.09 18.79 11.21
N ASN A 382 -1.31 17.92 10.24
CA ASN A 382 -0.26 17.23 9.47
C ASN A 382 0.36 18.12 8.39
N LYS A 383 -0.27 19.24 8.02
CA LYS A 383 0.16 20.15 6.95
C LYS A 383 0.18 19.47 5.56
N THR A 384 -0.76 18.60 5.29
CA THR A 384 -0.80 17.74 4.09
C THR A 384 -1.66 18.30 2.95
N ILE A 385 -2.21 19.48 3.08
CA ILE A 385 -3.09 20.09 2.07
C ILE A 385 -2.26 20.83 1.00
N MET A 386 -2.41 20.46 -0.25
CA MET A 386 -1.90 21.18 -1.42
C MET A 386 -2.82 22.35 -1.72
N LYS A 387 -2.34 23.60 -1.49
CA LYS A 387 -3.15 24.83 -1.62
C LYS A 387 -3.72 25.04 -3.02
N THR A 388 -2.98 24.62 -4.04
CA THR A 388 -3.37 24.75 -5.45
C THR A 388 -3.93 23.45 -6.04
N GLY A 389 -4.05 22.38 -5.21
CA GLY A 389 -4.39 21.03 -5.67
C GLY A 389 -5.88 20.80 -5.91
N GLY A 390 -6.79 21.67 -5.47
CA GLY A 390 -8.23 21.40 -5.48
C GLY A 390 -8.60 20.20 -4.59
N TYR A 391 -9.88 19.86 -4.51
CA TYR A 391 -10.39 18.74 -3.72
C TYR A 391 -11.01 17.68 -4.65
N PHE A 392 -10.50 16.46 -4.60
CA PHE A 392 -11.12 15.34 -5.31
C PHE A 392 -12.48 15.02 -4.70
N SER A 393 -13.50 15.03 -5.52
CA SER A 393 -14.88 14.81 -5.09
C SER A 393 -15.74 14.22 -6.20
N LYS A 394 -16.99 13.86 -5.87
CA LYS A 394 -17.99 13.43 -6.87
C LYS A 394 -18.23 14.48 -7.97
N LEU A 395 -18.09 15.77 -7.64
CA LEU A 395 -18.36 16.87 -8.56
C LEU A 395 -17.11 17.39 -9.29
N ASP A 396 -15.93 17.20 -8.70
CA ASP A 396 -14.65 17.61 -9.28
C ASP A 396 -13.65 16.47 -9.17
N ARG A 397 -13.34 15.82 -10.29
CA ARG A 397 -12.40 14.71 -10.41
C ARG A 397 -10.96 15.19 -10.65
N THR A 398 -10.73 16.49 -10.86
CA THR A 398 -9.41 17.06 -11.15
C THR A 398 -8.62 17.41 -9.91
N GLY A 399 -9.28 17.48 -8.76
CA GLY A 399 -8.65 17.79 -7.47
C GLY A 399 -7.64 16.74 -7.05
N ARG A 400 -6.54 17.18 -6.44
CA ARG A 400 -5.42 16.32 -5.99
C ARG A 400 -5.40 16.07 -4.47
N ASN A 401 -6.19 16.83 -3.70
CA ASN A 401 -6.39 16.55 -2.27
C ASN A 401 -7.54 15.56 -2.10
N ILE A 402 -7.28 14.45 -1.44
CA ILE A 402 -8.28 13.44 -1.08
C ILE A 402 -8.60 13.58 0.41
N HIS A 403 -9.87 13.82 0.74
CA HIS A 403 -10.34 13.85 2.11
C HIS A 403 -10.76 12.44 2.54
N PHE A 404 -9.88 11.72 3.22
CA PHE A 404 -10.16 10.33 3.65
C PHE A 404 -11.14 10.27 4.83
N GLY A 405 -11.28 11.36 5.61
CA GLY A 405 -11.99 11.34 6.89
C GLY A 405 -11.20 10.53 7.92
N VAL A 406 -11.77 10.26 9.09
CA VAL A 406 -11.12 9.46 10.15
C VAL A 406 -11.16 7.98 9.75
N ARG A 407 -10.26 7.59 8.84
CA ARG A 407 -10.18 6.26 8.22
C ARG A 407 -8.72 5.93 7.87
N GLU A 408 -7.88 5.75 8.87
CA GLU A 408 -6.44 5.52 8.66
C GLU A 408 -6.18 4.25 7.85
N HIS A 409 -6.85 3.14 8.20
CA HIS A 409 -6.63 1.86 7.55
C HIS A 409 -7.03 1.89 6.06
N ALA A 410 -8.21 2.42 5.75
CA ALA A 410 -8.63 2.59 4.36
C ALA A 410 -7.78 3.63 3.63
N MET A 411 -7.40 4.74 4.26
CA MET A 411 -6.50 5.74 3.67
C MET A 411 -5.25 5.06 3.12
N GLY A 412 -4.53 4.34 3.98
CA GLY A 412 -3.30 3.69 3.55
C GLY A 412 -3.52 2.62 2.48
N THR A 413 -4.61 1.84 2.60
CA THR A 413 -4.91 0.77 1.63
C THR A 413 -5.35 1.34 0.27
N VAL A 414 -6.09 2.43 0.26
CA VAL A 414 -6.45 3.19 -0.95
C VAL A 414 -5.20 3.78 -1.61
N LEU A 415 -4.25 4.34 -0.83
CA LEU A 415 -2.96 4.82 -1.37
C LEU A 415 -2.19 3.70 -2.06
N ASN A 416 -2.18 2.49 -1.49
CA ASN A 416 -1.57 1.33 -2.14
C ASN A 416 -2.26 1.00 -3.47
N GLY A 417 -3.59 1.07 -3.53
CA GLY A 417 -4.34 0.91 -4.78
C GLY A 417 -4.00 1.97 -5.83
N ILE A 418 -3.89 3.24 -5.43
CA ILE A 418 -3.48 4.34 -6.33
C ILE A 418 -2.04 4.11 -6.84
N SER A 419 -1.13 3.67 -5.97
CA SER A 419 0.25 3.34 -6.35
C SER A 419 0.31 2.20 -7.38
N LEU A 420 -0.43 1.11 -7.12
CA LEU A 420 -0.50 -0.06 -8.01
C LEU A 420 -1.14 0.26 -9.37
N HIS A 421 -2.12 1.17 -9.40
CA HIS A 421 -2.70 1.65 -10.66
C HIS A 421 -1.63 2.30 -11.55
N GLY A 422 -0.71 3.03 -10.95
CA GLY A 422 0.32 3.80 -11.65
C GLY A 422 -0.12 5.21 -12.04
N GLY A 423 0.86 6.03 -12.43
CA GLY A 423 0.64 7.43 -12.82
C GLY A 423 0.54 8.42 -11.66
N PHE A 424 0.78 7.98 -10.42
CA PHE A 424 0.71 8.83 -9.23
C PHE A 424 1.83 8.55 -8.23
N ILE A 425 2.15 9.58 -7.43
CA ILE A 425 2.91 9.49 -6.18
C ILE A 425 1.92 9.76 -5.05
N PRO A 426 1.33 8.73 -4.43
CA PRO A 426 0.33 8.92 -3.40
C PRO A 426 0.96 9.16 -2.03
N PHE A 427 0.36 10.09 -1.25
CA PHE A 427 0.74 10.31 0.15
C PHE A 427 -0.48 10.43 1.06
N GLY A 428 -0.32 10.00 2.32
CA GLY A 428 -1.37 10.11 3.33
C GLY A 428 -0.82 10.46 4.70
N GLY A 429 -1.52 11.33 5.41
CA GLY A 429 -1.09 11.84 6.70
C GLY A 429 -1.97 11.46 7.87
N THR A 430 -1.34 11.16 9.01
CA THR A 430 -1.97 11.03 10.32
C THR A 430 -0.93 11.32 11.42
N PHE A 431 -1.30 11.25 12.69
CA PHE A 431 -0.32 11.27 13.78
C PHE A 431 0.44 9.95 13.84
N LEU A 432 1.71 9.99 14.22
CA LEU A 432 2.56 8.79 14.17
C LEU A 432 2.04 7.66 15.07
N VAL A 433 1.45 7.94 16.21
CA VAL A 433 0.86 6.92 17.08
C VAL A 433 -0.25 6.13 16.35
N PHE A 434 -0.99 6.78 15.44
CA PHE A 434 -2.04 6.13 14.66
C PHE A 434 -1.50 5.34 13.45
N ALA A 435 -0.18 5.28 13.28
CA ALA A 435 0.43 4.29 12.39
C ALA A 435 0.07 2.85 12.77
N ASP A 436 -0.37 2.60 14.01
CA ASP A 436 -0.87 1.28 14.43
C ASP A 436 -2.11 0.85 13.64
N PHE A 437 -2.98 1.79 13.24
CA PHE A 437 -4.08 1.51 12.30
C PHE A 437 -3.62 1.34 10.84
N LEU A 438 -2.47 1.91 10.48
CA LEU A 438 -1.87 1.81 9.14
C LEU A 438 -0.91 0.61 9.00
N ARG A 439 -0.49 0.00 10.09
CA ARG A 439 0.59 -0.98 10.10
C ARG A 439 0.41 -2.13 9.12
N PRO A 440 -0.78 -2.77 9.02
CA PRO A 440 -1.02 -3.80 8.00
C PRO A 440 -0.81 -3.28 6.57
N THR A 441 -1.24 -2.07 6.31
CA THR A 441 -1.16 -1.40 4.99
C THR A 441 0.28 -1.07 4.61
N ILE A 442 1.06 -0.50 5.55
CA ILE A 442 2.50 -0.22 5.35
C ILE A 442 3.25 -1.52 5.05
N ARG A 443 2.93 -2.60 5.80
CA ARG A 443 3.51 -3.92 5.57
C ARG A 443 3.15 -4.47 4.19
N MET A 444 1.92 -4.31 3.73
CA MET A 444 1.50 -4.75 2.40
C MET A 444 2.17 -3.93 1.29
N ALA A 445 2.31 -2.61 1.46
CA ALA A 445 3.08 -1.79 0.51
C ALA A 445 4.53 -2.25 0.39
N ALA A 446 5.16 -2.60 1.52
CA ALA A 446 6.52 -3.12 1.57
C ALA A 446 6.66 -4.50 0.91
N LEU A 447 5.68 -5.39 1.12
CA LEU A 447 5.62 -6.71 0.50
C LEU A 447 5.50 -6.62 -1.03
N MET A 448 4.64 -5.72 -1.51
CA MET A 448 4.42 -5.48 -2.95
C MET A 448 5.54 -4.66 -3.58
N GLY A 449 6.44 -4.06 -2.80
CA GLY A 449 7.51 -3.23 -3.32
C GLY A 449 7.00 -1.99 -4.05
N ILE A 450 6.02 -1.28 -3.47
CA ILE A 450 5.36 -0.13 -4.10
C ILE A 450 5.62 1.19 -3.38
N GLN A 451 5.52 2.27 -4.14
CA GLN A 451 5.68 3.63 -3.63
C GLN A 451 4.39 4.11 -2.96
N SER A 452 4.41 4.24 -1.64
CA SER A 452 3.38 4.93 -0.85
C SER A 452 4.08 5.79 0.21
N VAL A 453 3.68 7.06 0.35
CA VAL A 453 4.31 7.98 1.30
C VAL A 453 3.37 8.20 2.49
N PHE A 454 3.85 7.88 3.68
CA PHE A 454 3.12 8.05 4.93
C PHE A 454 3.71 9.22 5.71
N VAL A 455 2.94 10.32 5.83
CA VAL A 455 3.33 11.55 6.53
C VAL A 455 2.85 11.44 7.98
N LEU A 456 3.75 11.02 8.87
CA LEU A 456 3.44 10.66 10.25
C LEU A 456 3.98 11.74 11.19
N THR A 457 3.11 12.60 11.69
CA THR A 457 3.51 13.76 12.49
C THR A 457 3.38 13.52 14.00
N HIS A 458 3.90 14.45 14.82
CA HIS A 458 3.90 14.32 16.28
C HIS A 458 4.80 13.17 16.75
N ASP A 459 6.08 13.24 16.37
CA ASP A 459 7.05 12.15 16.35
C ASP A 459 7.68 11.79 17.70
N SER A 460 7.28 12.41 18.82
CA SER A 460 7.86 12.14 20.15
C SER A 460 6.97 12.63 21.29
N ILE A 461 7.39 12.35 22.54
CA ILE A 461 6.75 12.90 23.75
C ILE A 461 6.75 14.44 23.79
N ALA A 462 7.59 15.09 22.99
CA ALA A 462 7.62 16.55 22.85
C ALA A 462 6.36 17.14 22.18
N LEU A 463 5.43 16.30 21.71
CA LEU A 463 4.10 16.77 21.30
C LEU A 463 3.31 17.35 22.48
N GLY A 464 3.58 16.88 23.71
CA GLY A 464 3.21 17.56 24.93
C GLY A 464 1.87 17.15 25.52
N GLU A 465 0.95 18.07 25.63
CA GLU A 465 -0.23 18.07 26.47
C GLU A 465 -1.27 16.99 26.08
N ASP A 466 -1.29 16.52 24.85
CA ASP A 466 -2.20 15.45 24.38
C ASP A 466 -1.98 14.12 25.14
N GLY A 467 -0.78 13.97 25.73
CA GLY A 467 -0.50 12.91 26.70
C GLY A 467 -0.31 11.51 26.08
N PRO A 468 -0.30 10.46 26.94
CA PRO A 468 0.14 9.11 26.57
C PRO A 468 -0.58 8.47 25.40
N THR A 469 -1.86 8.80 25.16
CA THR A 469 -2.64 8.24 24.05
C THR A 469 -2.16 8.73 22.67
N HIS A 470 -1.38 9.82 22.63
CA HIS A 470 -0.86 10.44 21.41
C HIS A 470 0.67 10.40 21.36
N GLN A 471 1.33 10.18 22.50
CA GLN A 471 2.79 10.09 22.61
C GLN A 471 3.27 8.67 22.30
N LEU A 472 3.92 8.52 21.17
CA LEU A 472 4.52 7.25 20.78
C LEU A 472 5.78 6.96 21.60
N ILE A 473 6.03 5.72 21.91
CA ILE A 473 7.25 5.24 22.55
C ILE A 473 7.91 4.16 21.67
N GLU A 474 7.15 3.12 21.31
CA GLU A 474 7.60 1.96 20.54
C GLU A 474 7.38 2.09 19.02
N THR A 475 6.47 2.95 18.58
CA THR A 475 5.94 2.98 17.20
C THR A 475 7.02 3.19 16.14
N THR A 476 7.99 4.10 16.40
CA THR A 476 9.11 4.32 15.47
C THR A 476 9.92 3.03 15.25
N MET A 477 10.26 2.32 16.32
CA MET A 477 11.00 1.07 16.22
C MET A 477 10.17 -0.02 15.57
N ALA A 478 8.86 -0.08 15.88
CA ALA A 478 7.94 -1.03 15.29
C ALA A 478 7.82 -0.88 13.76
N LEU A 479 7.92 0.34 13.24
CA LEU A 479 7.98 0.59 11.79
C LEU A 479 9.34 0.17 11.20
N ARG A 480 10.45 0.46 11.87
CA ARG A 480 11.81 0.04 11.44
C ARG A 480 11.98 -1.48 11.37
N LEU A 481 11.17 -2.25 12.11
CA LEU A 481 11.19 -3.72 12.06
C LEU A 481 10.49 -4.32 10.84
N ILE A 482 9.70 -3.55 10.09
CA ILE A 482 9.04 -4.05 8.89
C ILE A 482 10.08 -4.09 7.75
N PRO A 483 10.34 -5.26 7.14
CA PRO A 483 11.25 -5.34 6.00
C PRO A 483 10.80 -4.43 4.84
N ASN A 484 11.76 -3.87 4.11
CA ASN A 484 11.54 -3.05 2.93
C ASN A 484 10.68 -1.79 3.19
N VAL A 485 10.76 -1.19 4.36
CA VAL A 485 10.15 0.11 4.68
C VAL A 485 11.26 1.13 4.91
N SER A 486 11.16 2.29 4.25
CA SER A 486 12.04 3.43 4.54
C SER A 486 11.42 4.28 5.65
N VAL A 487 12.09 4.36 6.81
CA VAL A 487 11.63 5.15 7.95
C VAL A 487 12.59 6.30 8.14
N ILE A 488 12.14 7.52 7.82
CA ILE A 488 12.96 8.73 7.82
C ILE A 488 12.47 9.70 8.89
N ARG A 489 13.32 10.03 9.88
CA ARG A 489 13.05 10.97 10.96
C ARG A 489 14.02 12.14 10.89
N PRO A 490 13.66 13.21 10.14
CA PRO A 490 14.56 14.32 9.86
C PRO A 490 14.76 15.23 11.08
N ALA A 491 15.99 15.77 11.23
CA ALA A 491 16.40 16.63 12.32
C ALA A 491 15.91 18.08 12.16
N ASP A 492 15.69 18.54 10.94
CA ASP A 492 15.30 19.92 10.62
C ASP A 492 14.60 20.05 9.26
N ALA A 493 14.40 21.28 8.82
CA ALA A 493 13.76 21.57 7.53
C ALA A 493 14.60 21.11 6.31
N LEU A 494 15.94 21.14 6.39
CA LEU A 494 16.82 20.74 5.29
C LEU A 494 16.84 19.22 5.13
N GLU A 495 16.97 18.49 6.23
CA GLU A 495 16.80 17.02 6.17
C GLU A 495 15.38 16.63 5.74
N THR A 496 14.34 17.40 6.07
CA THR A 496 12.97 17.16 5.61
C THR A 496 12.85 17.29 4.09
N ALA A 497 13.58 18.25 3.48
CA ALA A 497 13.65 18.40 2.03
C ALA A 497 14.25 17.13 1.36
N THR A 498 15.36 16.64 1.88
CA THR A 498 15.99 15.39 1.43
C THR A 498 15.06 14.18 1.63
N ALA A 499 14.37 14.11 2.76
CA ALA A 499 13.42 13.02 3.06
C ALA A 499 12.26 12.97 2.05
N TRP A 500 11.69 14.11 1.68
CA TRP A 500 10.67 14.20 0.63
C TRP A 500 11.21 13.85 -0.76
N GLN A 501 12.41 14.31 -1.09
CA GLN A 501 13.05 13.90 -2.35
C GLN A 501 13.17 12.37 -2.43
N GLN A 502 13.69 11.73 -1.38
CA GLN A 502 13.80 10.28 -1.32
C GLN A 502 12.43 9.61 -1.42
N ALA A 503 11.41 10.08 -0.71
CA ALA A 503 10.05 9.54 -0.77
C ALA A 503 9.45 9.58 -2.19
N CYS A 504 9.67 10.69 -2.92
CA CYS A 504 9.21 10.83 -4.30
C CYS A 504 9.98 9.96 -5.31
N LEU A 505 11.25 9.69 -5.04
CA LEU A 505 12.10 8.89 -5.95
C LEU A 505 12.12 7.39 -5.63
N ASN A 506 11.65 7.00 -4.46
CA ASN A 506 11.69 5.62 -3.97
C ASN A 506 10.50 4.81 -4.50
N LYS A 507 10.66 4.23 -5.70
CA LYS A 507 9.58 3.55 -6.45
C LYS A 507 9.25 2.15 -5.95
N HIS A 508 10.13 1.50 -5.18
CA HIS A 508 10.08 0.07 -4.89
C HIS A 508 9.89 -0.24 -3.39
N LYS A 509 9.58 0.76 -2.60
CA LYS A 509 9.22 0.59 -1.19
C LYS A 509 8.47 1.80 -0.64
N PRO A 510 7.61 1.61 0.39
CA PRO A 510 6.96 2.72 1.05
C PRO A 510 7.96 3.53 1.88
N THR A 511 7.65 4.82 2.06
CA THR A 511 8.41 5.73 2.91
C THR A 511 7.54 6.30 4.00
N CYS A 512 7.96 6.15 5.27
CA CYS A 512 7.36 6.76 6.43
C CYS A 512 8.20 7.99 6.84
N LEU A 513 7.61 9.19 6.75
CA LEU A 513 8.21 10.46 7.17
C LEU A 513 7.74 10.77 8.60
N LEU A 514 8.63 10.72 9.59
CA LEU A 514 8.33 10.93 10.99
C LEU A 514 8.68 12.38 11.36
N LEU A 515 7.67 13.20 11.64
CA LEU A 515 7.81 14.66 11.66
C LEU A 515 7.44 15.26 13.01
N SER A 516 8.24 16.21 13.50
CA SER A 516 8.06 16.87 14.78
C SER A 516 6.87 17.85 14.79
N ARG A 517 6.22 17.95 15.96
CA ARG A 517 5.27 19.04 16.25
C ARG A 517 5.97 20.32 16.70
N GLN A 518 6.99 20.17 17.53
CA GLN A 518 7.78 21.28 18.08
C GLN A 518 8.70 21.88 17.01
N LYS A 519 8.98 23.18 17.15
CA LYS A 519 9.89 23.89 16.25
C LYS A 519 11.34 23.59 16.58
N LEU A 520 12.11 23.28 15.56
CA LEU A 520 13.54 22.99 15.61
C LEU A 520 14.34 24.08 14.90
N THR A 521 15.56 24.34 15.34
CA THR A 521 16.47 25.27 14.66
C THR A 521 16.87 24.70 13.30
N VAL A 522 16.83 25.50 12.24
CA VAL A 522 17.33 25.05 10.93
C VAL A 522 18.87 25.06 10.96
N LEU A 523 19.48 23.96 10.57
CA LEU A 523 20.92 23.69 10.71
C LEU A 523 21.73 24.29 9.55
N HIS A 524 21.60 25.63 9.33
CA HIS A 524 22.24 26.34 8.21
C HIS A 524 23.74 26.18 8.16
N ASP A 525 24.42 26.15 9.31
CA ASP A 525 25.88 25.97 9.39
C ASP A 525 26.33 24.60 8.82
N TYR A 526 25.41 23.65 8.71
CA TYR A 526 25.63 22.30 8.21
C TYR A 526 24.95 22.05 6.86
N ALA A 527 24.38 23.08 6.21
CA ALA A 527 23.55 22.90 5.01
C ALA A 527 24.24 22.12 3.88
N ALA A 528 25.53 22.41 3.61
CA ALA A 528 26.29 21.70 2.59
C ALA A 528 26.46 20.20 2.96
N THR A 529 26.77 19.91 4.23
CA THR A 529 26.94 18.53 4.72
C THR A 529 25.63 17.75 4.65
N ILE A 530 24.49 18.37 4.99
CA ILE A 530 23.15 17.81 4.90
C ILE A 530 22.82 17.51 3.44
N HIS A 531 22.97 18.49 2.55
CA HIS A 531 22.70 18.36 1.12
C HIS A 531 23.43 17.14 0.48
N GLU A 532 24.71 16.99 0.82
CA GLU A 532 25.55 15.94 0.25
C GLU A 532 25.33 14.56 0.86
N ASN A 533 24.84 14.48 2.11
CA ASN A 533 24.94 13.21 2.85
C ASN A 533 23.65 12.70 3.46
N ALA A 534 22.62 13.53 3.68
CA ALA A 534 21.41 13.10 4.39
C ALA A 534 20.70 11.91 3.71
N HIS A 535 20.78 11.82 2.37
CA HIS A 535 20.23 10.73 1.58
C HIS A 535 20.89 9.36 1.85
N LYS A 536 22.09 9.35 2.47
CA LYS A 536 22.84 8.12 2.81
C LYS A 536 22.34 7.47 4.11
N GLY A 537 21.43 8.12 4.83
CA GLY A 537 20.74 7.58 6.00
C GLY A 537 21.43 7.82 7.34
N ALA A 538 22.75 7.93 7.38
CA ALA A 538 23.53 8.47 8.50
C ALA A 538 24.81 9.12 7.97
N TYR A 539 25.28 10.16 8.64
CA TYR A 539 26.47 10.90 8.24
C TYR A 539 27.02 11.71 9.41
N VAL A 540 28.34 11.99 9.37
CA VAL A 540 28.97 12.88 10.35
C VAL A 540 28.49 14.31 10.08
N LEU A 541 27.61 14.82 10.95
CA LEU A 541 27.09 16.17 10.87
C LEU A 541 28.10 17.19 11.42
N SER A 542 28.67 16.90 12.59
CA SER A 542 29.67 17.74 13.24
C SER A 542 30.87 16.87 13.69
N PRO A 543 32.01 16.95 12.99
CA PRO A 543 33.20 16.17 13.36
C PRO A 543 33.84 16.66 14.67
N ALA A 544 34.53 15.77 15.35
CA ALA A 544 35.44 16.15 16.44
C ALA A 544 36.57 17.03 15.91
N LYS A 545 37.07 17.97 16.73
CA LYS A 545 38.19 18.84 16.36
C LYS A 545 39.52 18.10 16.26
N ASN A 546 39.69 17.07 17.11
CA ASN A 546 40.83 16.20 17.14
C ASN A 546 40.37 14.75 17.01
N GLU A 547 41.05 13.80 17.69
CA GLU A 547 40.63 12.42 17.77
C GLU A 547 39.34 12.29 18.60
N ALA A 548 38.29 11.75 17.97
CA ALA A 548 37.02 11.56 18.64
C ALA A 548 37.10 10.53 19.76
N LYS A 549 36.74 10.92 20.99
CA LYS A 549 36.66 10.01 22.14
C LYS A 549 35.35 9.21 22.13
N ALA A 550 34.30 9.77 21.53
CA ALA A 550 33.01 9.13 21.33
C ALA A 550 32.29 9.69 20.09
N VAL A 551 31.26 8.94 19.64
CA VAL A 551 30.32 9.40 18.64
C VAL A 551 28.93 9.51 19.28
N LEU A 552 28.30 10.67 19.14
CA LEU A 552 26.92 10.91 19.56
C LEU A 552 26.00 10.77 18.31
N ILE A 553 25.13 9.79 18.32
CA ILE A 553 24.18 9.52 17.23
C ILE A 553 22.83 10.11 17.63
N GLY A 554 22.35 11.10 16.89
CA GLY A 554 21.01 11.65 17.03
C GLY A 554 20.12 11.30 15.85
N THR A 555 18.81 11.26 16.08
CA THR A 555 17.80 11.16 15.01
C THR A 555 16.65 12.12 15.32
N GLY A 556 16.07 12.73 14.28
CA GLY A 556 15.01 13.71 14.49
C GLY A 556 15.44 14.87 15.39
N SER A 557 14.54 15.33 16.25
CA SER A 557 14.78 16.45 17.16
C SER A 557 15.99 16.27 18.10
N GLU A 558 16.36 15.03 18.40
CA GLU A 558 17.45 14.73 19.33
C GLU A 558 18.87 14.96 18.75
N VAL A 559 18.99 15.21 17.43
CA VAL A 559 20.24 15.70 16.82
C VAL A 559 20.67 17.03 17.44
N HIS A 560 19.73 17.93 17.74
CA HIS A 560 20.02 19.20 18.41
C HIS A 560 20.55 19.01 19.83
N LEU A 561 20.03 18.01 20.54
CA LEU A 561 20.54 17.65 21.87
C LEU A 561 21.97 17.12 21.78
N ALA A 562 22.27 16.30 20.78
CA ALA A 562 23.62 15.77 20.55
C ALA A 562 24.63 16.88 20.21
N LEU A 563 24.25 17.89 19.38
CA LEU A 563 25.10 19.05 19.08
C LEU A 563 25.35 19.91 20.31
N ALA A 564 24.34 20.14 21.15
CA ALA A 564 24.50 20.89 22.38
C ALA A 564 25.40 20.15 23.41
N ALA A 565 25.26 18.81 23.49
CA ALA A 565 26.12 17.98 24.32
C ALA A 565 27.59 17.95 23.82
N GLN A 566 27.82 17.94 22.50
CA GLN A 566 29.14 18.06 21.90
C GLN A 566 29.81 19.36 22.35
N ALA A 567 29.10 20.50 22.24
CA ALA A 567 29.65 21.79 22.68
C ALA A 567 30.02 21.79 24.17
N LYS A 568 29.15 21.20 25.01
CA LYS A 568 29.39 21.12 26.45
C LYS A 568 30.57 20.20 26.82
N LEU A 569 30.71 19.07 26.16
CA LEU A 569 31.85 18.15 26.34
C LEU A 569 33.18 18.79 25.90
N ALA A 570 33.16 19.57 24.81
CA ALA A 570 34.34 20.29 24.34
C ALA A 570 34.85 21.33 25.34
N GLU A 571 33.97 22.02 26.11
CA GLU A 571 34.33 22.91 27.20
C GLU A 571 35.12 22.16 28.30
N GLU A 572 34.87 20.86 28.46
CA GLU A 572 35.53 19.98 29.41
C GLU A 572 36.73 19.21 28.80
N GLY A 573 37.13 19.53 27.57
CA GLY A 573 38.24 18.89 26.87
C GLY A 573 37.94 17.49 26.34
N ILE A 574 36.67 17.08 26.23
CA ILE A 574 36.25 15.80 25.67
C ILE A 574 35.75 16.04 24.25
N ASP A 575 36.51 15.57 23.27
CA ASP A 575 36.22 15.76 21.86
C ASP A 575 35.36 14.62 21.35
N VAL A 576 34.18 14.93 20.78
CA VAL A 576 33.23 13.93 20.26
C VAL A 576 32.73 14.34 18.90
N SER A 577 32.37 13.39 18.03
CA SER A 577 31.67 13.66 16.78
C SER A 577 30.17 13.51 16.97
N VAL A 578 29.39 14.27 16.19
CA VAL A 578 27.93 14.11 16.11
C VAL A 578 27.56 13.53 14.75
N VAL A 579 26.79 12.46 14.78
CA VAL A 579 26.21 11.82 13.61
C VAL A 579 24.70 12.07 13.62
N SER A 580 24.16 12.60 12.51
CA SER A 580 22.73 12.54 12.24
C SER A 580 22.41 11.23 11.54
N MET A 581 21.43 10.47 12.07
CA MET A 581 20.99 9.19 11.52
C MET A 581 19.47 9.23 11.25
N PRO A 582 19.01 9.95 10.21
CA PRO A 582 17.59 10.04 9.89
C PRO A 582 16.99 8.73 9.40
N CYS A 583 17.76 7.81 8.79
CA CYS A 583 17.22 6.63 8.12
C CYS A 583 18.12 5.40 8.23
N TRP A 584 17.70 4.38 9.00
CA TRP A 584 18.51 3.18 9.23
C TRP A 584 18.70 2.33 7.98
N ASP A 585 17.65 2.07 7.23
CA ASP A 585 17.69 1.22 6.03
C ASP A 585 18.58 1.80 4.93
N ALA A 586 18.57 3.12 4.76
CA ALA A 586 19.45 3.80 3.82
C ALA A 586 20.93 3.72 4.26
N PHE A 587 21.21 3.84 5.57
CA PHE A 587 22.56 3.68 6.08
C PHE A 587 23.06 2.25 6.02
N ASP A 588 22.22 1.28 6.37
CA ASP A 588 22.58 -0.14 6.30
C ASP A 588 22.92 -0.61 4.88
N ALA A 589 22.33 0.03 3.88
CA ALA A 589 22.60 -0.23 2.45
C ALA A 589 23.92 0.37 1.94
N GLN A 590 24.62 1.21 2.74
CA GLN A 590 25.89 1.78 2.35
C GLN A 590 27.04 0.73 2.40
N SER A 591 28.16 1.05 1.72
CA SER A 591 29.34 0.20 1.78
C SER A 591 29.91 0.13 3.20
N ASP A 592 30.67 -0.93 3.48
CA ASP A 592 31.27 -1.10 4.82
C ASP A 592 32.30 0.01 5.11
N GLU A 593 33.02 0.50 4.07
CA GLU A 593 33.94 1.62 4.19
C GLU A 593 33.23 2.91 4.57
N TYR A 594 32.03 3.16 4.00
CA TYR A 594 31.25 4.33 4.37
C TYR A 594 30.73 4.21 5.80
N LYS A 595 30.16 3.05 6.16
CA LYS A 595 29.68 2.79 7.52
C LYS A 595 30.78 2.96 8.57
N GLU A 596 31.98 2.47 8.29
CA GLU A 596 33.15 2.64 9.15
C GLU A 596 33.61 4.10 9.25
N SER A 597 33.53 4.86 8.15
CA SER A 597 33.88 6.29 8.18
C SER A 597 32.91 7.13 9.04
N VAL A 598 31.65 6.70 9.17
CA VAL A 598 30.62 7.39 9.97
C VAL A 598 30.60 6.89 11.42
N LEU A 599 30.75 5.58 11.63
CA LEU A 599 30.72 4.90 12.94
C LEU A 599 31.98 4.04 13.14
N PRO A 600 33.15 4.65 13.37
CA PRO A 600 34.43 3.95 13.43
C PRO A 600 34.46 2.84 14.48
N ALA A 601 35.02 1.67 14.14
CA ALA A 601 35.29 0.63 15.11
C ALA A 601 36.24 1.13 16.22
N GLY A 602 36.06 0.63 17.43
CA GLY A 602 36.89 1.04 18.57
C GLY A 602 36.56 2.37 19.22
N VAL A 603 35.73 3.22 18.61
CA VAL A 603 35.21 4.44 19.22
C VAL A 603 33.87 4.15 19.90
N THR A 604 33.70 4.57 21.16
CA THR A 604 32.42 4.40 21.88
C THR A 604 31.31 5.22 21.24
N LYS A 605 30.14 4.61 21.01
CA LYS A 605 28.99 5.24 20.39
C LYS A 605 27.84 5.37 21.38
N PHE A 606 27.17 6.51 21.37
CA PHE A 606 25.97 6.79 22.14
C PHE A 606 24.85 7.17 21.19
N ALA A 607 23.64 6.68 21.43
CA ALA A 607 22.47 7.08 20.67
C ALA A 607 21.47 7.83 21.56
N VAL A 608 20.76 8.79 20.96
CA VAL A 608 19.69 9.53 21.60
C VAL A 608 18.45 9.58 20.70
N GLU A 609 17.35 9.05 21.21
CA GLU A 609 16.04 9.05 20.56
C GLU A 609 14.92 9.03 21.59
N ALA A 610 13.95 9.94 21.48
CA ALA A 610 12.77 9.97 22.33
C ALA A 610 11.78 8.84 21.94
N GLY A 611 12.21 7.61 22.16
CA GLY A 611 11.53 6.36 21.87
C GLY A 611 12.23 5.20 22.59
N VAL A 612 11.82 3.96 22.35
CA VAL A 612 12.43 2.78 22.97
C VAL A 612 13.90 2.62 22.58
N PRO A 613 14.79 2.24 23.52
CA PRO A 613 16.22 2.04 23.24
C PRO A 613 16.50 0.78 22.41
N TYR A 614 15.53 -0.13 22.30
CA TYR A 614 15.68 -1.41 21.61
C TYR A 614 16.10 -1.22 20.15
N GLY A 615 17.00 -2.09 19.70
CA GLY A 615 17.55 -2.06 18.33
C GLY A 615 18.76 -1.12 18.15
N TRP A 616 18.91 -0.06 18.94
CA TRP A 616 20.04 0.84 18.85
C TRP A 616 21.39 0.18 19.18
N SER A 617 21.37 -0.93 19.94
CA SER A 617 22.57 -1.70 20.28
C SER A 617 23.33 -2.22 19.06
N ARG A 618 22.70 -2.36 17.91
CA ARG A 618 23.38 -2.71 16.64
C ARG A 618 24.40 -1.65 16.19
N TYR A 619 24.22 -0.39 16.61
CA TYR A 619 25.12 0.72 16.30
C TYR A 619 25.97 1.12 17.52
N THR A 620 25.43 1.06 18.73
CA THR A 620 26.12 1.46 19.98
C THR A 620 26.85 0.33 20.67
N GLY A 621 26.64 -0.92 20.24
CA GLY A 621 27.19 -2.13 20.89
C GLY A 621 26.48 -2.53 22.18
N THR A 622 25.80 -1.62 22.87
CA THR A 622 25.07 -1.87 24.12
C THR A 622 23.91 -0.88 24.28
N GLU A 623 22.80 -1.33 24.85
CA GLU A 623 21.64 -0.47 25.19
C GLU A 623 21.99 0.52 26.33
N LYS A 624 22.99 0.25 27.14
CA LYS A 624 23.45 1.18 28.19
C LYS A 624 23.89 2.53 27.63
N ASN A 625 24.35 2.56 26.39
CA ASN A 625 24.79 3.76 25.68
C ASN A 625 23.64 4.47 24.94
N VAL A 626 22.39 4.10 25.19
CA VAL A 626 21.20 4.73 24.55
C VAL A 626 20.48 5.58 25.59
N LEU A 627 20.21 6.83 25.25
CA LEU A 627 19.24 7.67 25.95
C LEU A 627 17.89 7.51 25.26
N GLY A 628 16.98 6.78 25.88
CA GLY A 628 15.67 6.41 25.34
C GLY A 628 14.60 6.34 26.43
N ILE A 629 13.40 5.91 26.09
CA ILE A 629 12.23 5.82 26.96
C ILE A 629 11.73 4.37 27.00
N THR A 630 11.41 3.88 28.20
CA THR A 630 10.91 2.51 28.41
C THR A 630 9.52 2.45 29.06
N THR A 631 8.89 3.62 29.28
CA THR A 631 7.56 3.76 29.88
C THR A 631 6.70 4.68 29.03
N PHE A 632 5.39 4.61 29.20
CA PHE A 632 4.50 5.59 28.57
C PHE A 632 4.84 7.02 29.05
N GLY A 633 4.48 8.01 28.23
CA GLY A 633 4.63 9.41 28.53
C GLY A 633 3.60 9.93 29.56
N ALA A 634 3.47 11.25 29.64
CA ALA A 634 2.52 11.93 30.51
C ALA A 634 1.98 13.21 29.85
N SER A 635 0.89 13.77 30.35
CA SER A 635 0.34 15.03 29.86
C SER A 635 1.01 16.21 30.55
N ALA A 636 1.85 16.94 29.84
CA ALA A 636 2.54 18.17 30.28
C ALA A 636 3.07 18.92 29.05
N PRO A 637 3.51 20.21 29.16
CA PRO A 637 4.20 20.89 28.07
C PRO A 637 5.39 20.08 27.54
N GLY A 638 5.62 20.12 26.23
CA GLY A 638 6.59 19.24 25.57
C GLY A 638 8.03 19.37 26.07
N ASP A 639 8.46 20.59 26.41
CA ASP A 639 9.77 20.85 27.03
C ASP A 639 9.90 20.23 28.43
N VAL A 640 8.83 20.31 29.23
CA VAL A 640 8.75 19.65 30.54
C VAL A 640 8.82 18.12 30.38
N MET A 641 8.14 17.57 29.34
CA MET A 641 8.21 16.15 29.05
C MET A 641 9.65 15.71 28.73
N MET A 642 10.33 16.43 27.84
CA MET A 642 11.73 16.13 27.48
C MET A 642 12.64 16.18 28.70
N GLU A 643 12.50 17.21 29.55
CA GLU A 643 13.27 17.32 30.81
C GLU A 643 13.00 16.16 31.77
N LYS A 644 11.73 15.87 32.05
CA LYS A 644 11.34 14.82 33.02
C LYS A 644 11.74 13.42 32.61
N TYR A 645 11.81 13.17 31.29
CA TYR A 645 12.27 11.91 30.73
C TYR A 645 13.79 11.89 30.45
N GLY A 646 14.51 12.93 30.90
CA GLY A 646 15.97 12.97 30.91
C GLY A 646 16.63 13.36 29.59
N PHE A 647 15.87 13.89 28.64
CA PHE A 647 16.43 14.41 27.37
C PHE A 647 17.00 15.82 27.59
N THR A 648 18.06 15.90 28.41
CA THR A 648 18.80 17.14 28.73
C THR A 648 20.25 17.00 28.33
N VAL A 649 20.92 18.13 28.11
CA VAL A 649 22.36 18.21 27.80
C VAL A 649 23.17 17.59 28.93
N GLU A 650 22.83 17.94 30.18
CA GLU A 650 23.52 17.50 31.38
C GLU A 650 23.48 15.98 31.51
N ASN A 651 22.29 15.36 31.24
CA ASN A 651 22.13 13.92 31.34
C ASN A 651 22.92 13.18 30.26
N LEU A 652 22.88 13.67 29.01
CA LEU A 652 23.65 13.06 27.92
C LEU A 652 25.16 13.21 28.15
N VAL A 653 25.63 14.37 28.60
CA VAL A 653 27.02 14.61 28.96
C VAL A 653 27.46 13.67 30.10
N ALA A 654 26.67 13.54 31.19
CA ALA A 654 26.95 12.66 32.30
C ALA A 654 27.04 11.19 31.84
N LYS A 655 26.12 10.75 30.94
CA LYS A 655 26.14 9.39 30.38
C LYS A 655 27.41 9.12 29.58
N VAL A 656 27.87 10.06 28.77
CA VAL A 656 29.12 9.96 27.99
C VAL A 656 30.32 9.86 28.94
N LYS A 657 30.43 10.76 29.91
CA LYS A 657 31.54 10.79 30.88
C LYS A 657 31.61 9.52 31.72
N ALA A 658 30.47 8.91 32.05
CA ALA A 658 30.45 7.68 32.86
C ALA A 658 30.96 6.44 32.11
N ALA A 659 31.04 6.50 30.79
CA ALA A 659 31.44 5.38 29.94
C ALA A 659 32.83 5.55 29.27
N LEU A 660 33.39 6.77 29.31
CA LEU A 660 34.78 7.07 28.90
C LEU A 660 35.75 6.92 30.05
#